data_5ed3d36a93bcc90b7bf1f25448659e4e
#
_entry.id   5ed3d36a93bcc90b7bf1f25448659e4e
#
_cell.length_a   1.000
_cell.length_b   1.000
_cell.length_c   1.000
_cell.angle_alpha   90.00
_cell.angle_beta   90.00
_cell.angle_gamma   90.00
#
_symmetry.space_group_name_H-M   'P 1'
#
loop_
_entity.id
_entity.type
_entity.pdbx_description
1 polymer ?
#
loop_
_entity_poly.entity_id
_entity_poly.type
_entity_poly.pdbx_seq_one_letter_code
_entity_poly.pdbx_strand_id
1 'polypeptide(L)'
;MSIKKEWIAAAILLGMSSSQVCANPVEPSTIGREVQSSNIVLVNTRDFTSEKPNTVGLYILGDKVRITQRGNILLTGDGAIGIRLDGTESKVTIRSGTQINASTGILIYGGDGHNLIIEGDLQAAGKAIELWQGAHVSNISLSGLASGGEYAIYIGENSSVAVIDLYKGTSLSGGIISNGFDATDLNFNASMNYGGNISGAINLHVNEGTLNLGGAADVMRVEVREGTELFGNSFKVSDSFINHGTIGAGSADTNLTINGNLISNGTLKRISGGKAGWIIVKGVANVEGSTVITDSLLPNETATVLIADSIAGKIKNTADNPVPISALLNATGEIVGNTLVVTTHEAQNLTGLNSQEATTLDAMKNMFDKLDNAKQGEMRDLYNLDVPEVKHTLTQIGSNDSAQIMSVAQQNTAVDKMIGDRIARVFTPPNQIDLRVSPLNFAEDDTAPDMTVKVEVPKQENNFWLNYVKNWGSLRGGTDYHGSVIVGGYDRPFGKKWRAGVFATYGTIGYGAESSRATVYDTRLGLYAGYHNRESDVYLYINGGQLRNSLHRGISSLGLSTNANYKSRIVEVGGEYKYDLQPHKQWHVSPYVNFQASHLKQNSYNERGAGIYNQHVDAESNTYLAAQAGLDLKRYYRTGMFGLRFGVKHGFTGVDPDLRISYEGDATNSYRLRQKRDKTHFVFSLRGEDEIARGWFLGGEAELQLGENDKDVTASVMFRRVW
;
A
#
# COMPACT_ATOMS: atom_id res chain seq x y z
N MET A 1 9.86 -49.26 4.51
CA MET A 1 8.51 -49.35 5.07
C MET A 1 7.98 -47.94 5.14
N SER A 2 7.29 -47.43 4.16
CA SER A 2 5.89 -47.45 3.79
C SER A 2 5.73 -47.03 2.32
N ILE A 3 5.41 -47.99 1.50
CA ILE A 3 4.88 -47.83 0.14
C ILE A 3 3.37 -47.79 0.32
N LYS A 4 2.69 -46.75 -0.18
CA LYS A 4 1.28 -46.76 -0.62
C LYS A 4 0.72 -45.34 -0.63
N LYS A 5 0.80 -44.66 -1.80
CA LYS A 5 -0.12 -43.60 -2.20
C LYS A 5 -0.01 -43.24 -3.69
N GLU A 6 0.41 -44.13 -4.56
CA GLU A 6 0.51 -43.87 -6.01
C GLU A 6 -0.32 -44.83 -6.87
N TRP A 7 -1.53 -45.24 -6.44
CA TRP A 7 -2.38 -46.13 -7.23
C TRP A 7 -3.87 -45.76 -7.23
N ILE A 8 -4.22 -44.44 -7.23
CA ILE A 8 -5.64 -44.01 -7.40
C ILE A 8 -5.80 -42.95 -8.52
N ALA A 9 -4.82 -42.75 -9.36
CA ALA A 9 -4.95 -41.79 -10.50
C ALA A 9 -4.96 -42.45 -11.90
N ALA A 10 -4.99 -43.77 -11.99
CA ALA A 10 -4.89 -44.47 -13.28
C ALA A 10 -6.08 -45.39 -13.61
N ALA A 11 -7.23 -45.23 -13.00
CA ALA A 11 -8.38 -46.14 -13.20
C ALA A 11 -9.70 -45.44 -13.61
N ILE A 12 -9.68 -44.22 -14.13
CA ILE A 12 -10.91 -43.53 -14.66
C ILE A 12 -10.66 -43.04 -16.09
N LEU A 13 -10.02 -43.83 -16.94
CA LEU A 13 -9.87 -43.50 -18.36
C LEU A 13 -10.04 -44.74 -19.23
N LEU A 14 -11.04 -45.60 -18.93
CA LEU A 14 -11.47 -46.65 -19.84
C LEU A 14 -12.93 -47.00 -19.61
N GLY A 15 -13.76 -46.48 -20.47
CA GLY A 15 -15.03 -47.09 -20.81
C GLY A 15 -16.24 -46.62 -20.01
N MET A 16 -17.00 -45.80 -20.62
CA MET A 16 -18.42 -46.12 -20.79
C MET A 16 -18.99 -45.11 -21.79
N SER A 17 -18.95 -45.44 -23.08
CA SER A 17 -20.00 -45.06 -24.00
C SER A 17 -21.23 -45.88 -23.58
N SER A 18 -21.87 -45.54 -22.46
CA SER A 18 -23.26 -45.87 -22.28
C SER A 18 -24.04 -44.88 -23.10
N SER A 19 -24.56 -45.33 -24.25
CA SER A 19 -25.76 -44.73 -24.83
C SER A 19 -26.80 -44.77 -23.70
N GLN A 20 -26.87 -43.73 -22.89
CA GLN A 20 -28.05 -43.52 -22.07
C GLN A 20 -29.20 -43.28 -23.05
N VAL A 21 -30.04 -44.28 -23.19
CA VAL A 21 -31.37 -44.10 -23.76
C VAL A 21 -32.05 -43.08 -22.87
N CYS A 22 -32.06 -41.83 -23.32
CA CYS A 22 -32.76 -40.77 -22.63
C CYS A 22 -34.25 -41.08 -22.66
N ALA A 23 -34.81 -41.46 -21.51
CA ALA A 23 -36.24 -41.67 -21.39
C ALA A 23 -36.98 -40.36 -21.63
N ASN A 24 -38.08 -40.39 -22.39
CA ASN A 24 -38.99 -39.24 -22.54
C ASN A 24 -39.31 -38.68 -21.15
N PRO A 25 -39.41 -37.33 -20.99
CA PRO A 25 -39.83 -36.76 -19.72
C PRO A 25 -41.15 -37.35 -19.26
N VAL A 26 -41.21 -37.78 -18.04
CA VAL A 26 -42.41 -38.37 -17.45
C VAL A 26 -43.51 -37.30 -17.39
N GLU A 27 -44.78 -37.68 -17.67
CA GLU A 27 -45.91 -36.78 -17.53
C GLU A 27 -45.96 -36.19 -16.10
N PRO A 28 -46.22 -34.86 -15.94
CA PRO A 28 -46.19 -34.18 -14.66
C PRO A 28 -47.22 -34.80 -13.67
N SER A 29 -46.76 -35.18 -12.51
CA SER A 29 -47.66 -35.66 -11.45
C SER A 29 -48.38 -34.51 -10.72
N THR A 30 -47.75 -33.33 -10.73
CA THR A 30 -48.27 -32.09 -10.12
C THR A 30 -47.75 -30.90 -10.89
N ILE A 31 -48.59 -29.90 -11.11
CA ILE A 31 -48.21 -28.63 -11.77
C ILE A 31 -48.51 -27.47 -10.83
N GLY A 32 -47.50 -26.61 -10.58
CA GLY A 32 -47.69 -25.41 -9.75
C GLY A 32 -48.47 -24.32 -10.47
N ARG A 33 -48.11 -24.04 -11.71
CA ARG A 33 -48.85 -23.12 -12.59
C ARG A 33 -48.75 -23.59 -14.03
N GLU A 34 -49.88 -23.64 -14.70
CA GLU A 34 -49.98 -23.97 -16.14
C GLU A 34 -50.36 -22.73 -16.96
N VAL A 35 -49.79 -22.58 -18.13
CA VAL A 35 -50.02 -21.47 -19.08
C VAL A 35 -50.33 -22.07 -20.45
N GLN A 36 -51.61 -22.21 -20.75
CA GLN A 36 -52.09 -22.76 -22.03
C GLN A 36 -52.39 -21.69 -23.08
N SER A 37 -52.63 -20.43 -22.65
CA SER A 37 -53.00 -19.34 -23.56
C SER A 37 -51.78 -18.84 -24.33
N SER A 38 -51.95 -18.64 -25.62
CA SER A 38 -50.95 -18.07 -26.54
C SER A 38 -50.99 -16.52 -26.58
N ASN A 39 -49.94 -15.87 -27.04
CA ASN A 39 -49.80 -14.40 -27.20
C ASN A 39 -50.07 -13.58 -25.91
N ILE A 40 -49.67 -14.06 -24.75
CA ILE A 40 -49.90 -13.40 -23.49
C ILE A 40 -48.58 -12.89 -22.87
N VAL A 41 -48.72 -11.84 -22.03
CA VAL A 41 -47.64 -11.33 -21.16
C VAL A 41 -48.05 -11.55 -19.71
N LEU A 42 -47.20 -12.19 -18.95
CA LEU A 42 -47.51 -12.60 -17.56
C LEU A 42 -46.35 -12.32 -16.64
N VAL A 43 -46.65 -11.81 -15.43
CA VAL A 43 -45.68 -11.75 -14.31
C VAL A 43 -46.12 -12.78 -13.28
N ASN A 44 -45.25 -13.74 -12.99
CA ASN A 44 -45.47 -14.74 -11.95
C ASN A 44 -44.68 -14.35 -10.67
N THR A 45 -45.43 -13.91 -9.66
CA THR A 45 -44.88 -13.49 -8.35
C THR A 45 -45.13 -14.52 -7.25
N ARG A 46 -45.82 -15.62 -7.59
CA ARG A 46 -46.22 -16.63 -6.60
C ARG A 46 -45.06 -17.61 -6.39
N ASP A 47 -44.69 -17.82 -5.13
CA ASP A 47 -43.81 -18.90 -4.73
C ASP A 47 -44.49 -20.25 -4.86
N PHE A 48 -43.75 -21.26 -5.24
CA PHE A 48 -44.23 -22.62 -5.34
C PHE A 48 -43.21 -23.62 -4.78
N THR A 49 -43.67 -24.48 -3.88
CA THR A 49 -42.86 -25.53 -3.25
C THR A 49 -43.53 -26.89 -3.36
N SER A 50 -42.76 -27.95 -3.64
CA SER A 50 -43.28 -29.33 -3.67
C SER A 50 -42.13 -30.33 -3.42
N GLU A 51 -42.48 -31.41 -2.70
CA GLU A 51 -41.62 -32.59 -2.49
C GLU A 51 -42.03 -33.77 -3.36
N LYS A 52 -43.10 -33.62 -4.14
CA LYS A 52 -43.62 -34.73 -4.98
C LYS A 52 -42.72 -34.95 -6.19
N PRO A 53 -42.44 -36.20 -6.56
CA PRO A 53 -41.67 -36.51 -7.76
C PRO A 53 -42.39 -36.05 -9.00
N ASN A 54 -41.66 -35.81 -10.11
CA ASN A 54 -42.16 -35.35 -11.39
C ASN A 54 -43.06 -34.13 -11.34
N THR A 55 -42.83 -33.23 -10.35
CA THR A 55 -43.55 -31.95 -10.26
C THR A 55 -42.97 -30.94 -11.24
N VAL A 56 -43.84 -30.18 -11.92
CA VAL A 56 -43.46 -29.03 -12.77
C VAL A 56 -43.94 -27.76 -12.05
N GLY A 57 -42.99 -26.84 -11.76
CA GLY A 57 -43.30 -25.57 -11.08
C GLY A 57 -44.08 -24.61 -11.97
N LEU A 58 -43.61 -24.35 -13.15
CA LEU A 58 -44.27 -23.53 -14.17
C LEU A 58 -44.25 -24.26 -15.50
N TYR A 59 -45.42 -24.56 -16.04
CA TYR A 59 -45.60 -25.27 -17.28
C TYR A 59 -46.21 -24.37 -18.37
N ILE A 60 -45.50 -24.14 -19.46
CA ILE A 60 -45.83 -23.24 -20.56
C ILE A 60 -46.11 -24.06 -21.82
N LEU A 61 -47.39 -24.16 -22.18
CA LEU A 61 -47.91 -24.87 -23.38
C LEU A 61 -48.30 -23.92 -24.51
N GLY A 62 -48.60 -22.66 -24.17
CA GLY A 62 -49.01 -21.64 -25.13
C GLY A 62 -47.83 -21.11 -25.98
N ASP A 63 -48.11 -20.68 -27.21
CA ASP A 63 -47.17 -20.05 -28.09
C ASP A 63 -47.04 -18.55 -27.81
N LYS A 64 -45.86 -17.96 -28.09
CA LYS A 64 -45.58 -16.52 -27.97
C LYS A 64 -45.87 -15.97 -26.56
N VAL A 65 -45.64 -16.80 -25.54
CA VAL A 65 -45.81 -16.41 -24.12
C VAL A 65 -44.59 -15.61 -23.66
N ARG A 66 -44.84 -14.45 -23.07
CA ARG A 66 -43.79 -13.63 -22.42
C ARG A 66 -44.00 -13.69 -20.94
N ILE A 67 -43.13 -14.41 -20.23
CA ILE A 67 -43.25 -14.59 -18.78
C ILE A 67 -42.08 -13.95 -18.03
N THR A 68 -42.39 -13.23 -16.97
CA THR A 68 -41.42 -12.76 -16.01
C THR A 68 -41.63 -13.49 -14.69
N GLN A 69 -40.70 -14.38 -14.33
CA GLN A 69 -40.69 -15.10 -13.08
C GLN A 69 -40.04 -14.25 -11.97
N ARG A 70 -40.74 -14.04 -10.89
CA ARG A 70 -40.29 -13.33 -9.68
C ARG A 70 -40.52 -14.11 -8.38
N GLY A 71 -41.51 -15.07 -8.36
CA GLY A 71 -41.70 -15.98 -7.25
C GLY A 71 -40.67 -17.11 -7.31
N ASN A 72 -40.29 -17.63 -6.14
CA ASN A 72 -39.39 -18.77 -6.04
C ASN A 72 -40.06 -20.08 -6.42
N ILE A 73 -39.31 -21.00 -7.03
CA ILE A 73 -39.75 -22.36 -7.32
C ILE A 73 -38.78 -23.32 -6.64
N LEU A 74 -39.22 -24.00 -5.57
CA LEU A 74 -38.39 -24.88 -4.79
C LEU A 74 -38.97 -26.30 -4.81
N LEU A 75 -38.39 -27.19 -5.60
CA LEU A 75 -38.86 -28.55 -5.82
C LEU A 75 -37.77 -29.54 -5.40
N THR A 76 -38.08 -30.40 -4.43
CA THR A 76 -37.15 -31.40 -3.89
C THR A 76 -37.47 -32.83 -4.30
N GLY A 77 -38.56 -33.04 -5.04
CA GLY A 77 -38.96 -34.36 -5.56
C GLY A 77 -38.11 -34.81 -6.71
N ASP A 78 -37.86 -36.10 -6.84
CA ASP A 78 -37.11 -36.69 -7.95
C ASP A 78 -37.79 -36.39 -9.29
N GLY A 79 -36.98 -36.08 -10.31
CA GLY A 79 -37.50 -35.76 -11.68
C GLY A 79 -38.28 -34.46 -11.75
N ALA A 80 -38.24 -33.61 -10.69
CA ALA A 80 -38.95 -32.34 -10.71
C ALA A 80 -38.28 -31.32 -11.66
N ILE A 81 -39.16 -30.53 -12.33
CA ILE A 81 -38.74 -29.51 -13.31
C ILE A 81 -39.20 -28.13 -12.82
N GLY A 82 -38.27 -27.19 -12.73
CA GLY A 82 -38.59 -25.82 -12.30
C GLY A 82 -39.53 -25.13 -13.30
N ILE A 83 -39.10 -24.99 -14.54
CA ILE A 83 -39.88 -24.43 -15.67
C ILE A 83 -39.82 -25.38 -16.85
N ARG A 84 -40.99 -25.74 -17.41
CA ARG A 84 -41.09 -26.52 -18.66
C ARG A 84 -41.76 -25.69 -19.76
N LEU A 85 -41.16 -25.69 -20.95
CA LEU A 85 -41.66 -25.03 -22.14
C LEU A 85 -41.92 -26.06 -23.25
N ASP A 86 -43.17 -26.18 -23.70
CA ASP A 86 -43.60 -27.06 -24.78
C ASP A 86 -44.20 -26.25 -25.95
N GLY A 87 -44.47 -24.94 -25.82
CA GLY A 87 -44.97 -24.04 -26.88
C GLY A 87 -43.85 -23.54 -27.79
N THR A 88 -44.12 -22.51 -28.62
CA THR A 88 -43.15 -21.89 -29.53
C THR A 88 -42.96 -20.40 -29.25
N GLU A 89 -41.88 -19.79 -29.75
CA GLU A 89 -41.54 -18.35 -29.69
C GLU A 89 -41.71 -17.70 -28.31
N SER A 90 -41.52 -18.46 -27.23
CA SER A 90 -41.77 -17.98 -25.87
C SER A 90 -40.54 -17.34 -25.28
N LYS A 91 -40.75 -16.23 -24.50
CA LYS A 91 -39.70 -15.52 -23.77
C LYS A 91 -39.89 -15.71 -22.29
N VAL A 92 -38.88 -16.30 -21.62
CA VAL A 92 -38.83 -16.47 -20.17
C VAL A 92 -37.76 -15.56 -19.57
N THR A 93 -38.17 -14.75 -18.62
CA THR A 93 -37.24 -13.88 -17.86
C THR A 93 -37.30 -14.27 -16.39
N ILE A 94 -36.20 -14.73 -15.83
CA ILE A 94 -36.01 -14.97 -14.37
C ILE A 94 -35.31 -13.78 -13.79
N ARG A 95 -36.00 -13.05 -12.92
CA ARG A 95 -35.46 -11.81 -12.34
C ARG A 95 -34.45 -12.07 -11.23
N SER A 96 -33.55 -11.14 -11.06
CA SER A 96 -32.60 -11.11 -9.92
C SER A 96 -33.35 -11.24 -8.58
N GLY A 97 -32.81 -12.08 -7.69
CA GLY A 97 -33.42 -12.43 -6.42
C GLY A 97 -34.45 -13.56 -6.48
N THR A 98 -34.77 -14.09 -7.67
CA THR A 98 -35.62 -15.29 -7.85
C THR A 98 -34.76 -16.55 -7.79
N GLN A 99 -35.18 -17.55 -7.05
CA GLN A 99 -34.54 -18.85 -6.94
C GLN A 99 -35.40 -19.95 -7.58
N ILE A 100 -34.78 -20.76 -8.44
CA ILE A 100 -35.38 -21.97 -8.99
C ILE A 100 -34.48 -23.14 -8.60
N ASN A 101 -35.01 -24.03 -7.76
CA ASN A 101 -34.31 -25.24 -7.32
C ASN A 101 -35.14 -26.45 -7.69
N ALA A 102 -34.58 -27.38 -8.46
CA ALA A 102 -35.29 -28.58 -8.96
C ALA A 102 -34.28 -29.66 -9.37
N SER A 103 -34.78 -30.84 -9.87
CA SER A 103 -33.91 -31.81 -10.52
C SER A 103 -33.41 -31.30 -11.90
N THR A 104 -34.29 -30.66 -12.68
CA THR A 104 -33.98 -29.87 -13.88
C THR A 104 -34.49 -28.45 -13.68
N GLY A 105 -33.63 -27.42 -13.85
CA GLY A 105 -34.00 -26.02 -13.64
C GLY A 105 -35.03 -25.54 -14.69
N ILE A 106 -34.63 -25.55 -15.97
CA ILE A 106 -35.47 -25.22 -17.12
C ILE A 106 -35.37 -26.37 -18.12
N LEU A 107 -36.51 -26.94 -18.54
CA LEU A 107 -36.62 -27.88 -19.64
C LEU A 107 -37.35 -27.21 -20.79
N ILE A 108 -36.75 -27.20 -21.99
CA ILE A 108 -37.38 -26.80 -23.24
C ILE A 108 -37.61 -28.07 -24.07
N TYR A 109 -38.88 -28.41 -24.26
CA TYR A 109 -39.26 -29.64 -24.89
C TYR A 109 -39.92 -29.37 -26.25
N GLY A 110 -39.09 -29.30 -27.29
CA GLY A 110 -39.50 -28.93 -28.65
C GLY A 110 -39.75 -27.41 -28.80
N GLY A 111 -40.30 -27.04 -29.96
CA GLY A 111 -40.63 -25.66 -30.30
C GLY A 111 -39.45 -24.82 -30.79
N ASP A 112 -39.77 -23.75 -31.54
CA ASP A 112 -38.81 -22.86 -32.17
C ASP A 112 -38.85 -21.47 -31.59
N GLY A 113 -37.74 -20.72 -31.66
CA GLY A 113 -37.67 -19.29 -31.46
C GLY A 113 -37.74 -18.85 -29.98
N HIS A 114 -37.44 -19.73 -29.06
CA HIS A 114 -37.44 -19.38 -27.62
C HIS A 114 -36.32 -18.39 -27.27
N ASN A 115 -36.57 -17.61 -26.23
CA ASN A 115 -35.59 -16.68 -25.67
C ASN A 115 -35.57 -16.75 -24.14
N LEU A 116 -34.39 -16.97 -23.52
CA LEU A 116 -34.23 -17.05 -22.09
C LEU A 116 -33.39 -15.89 -21.61
N ILE A 117 -33.85 -15.20 -20.54
CA ILE A 117 -33.08 -14.19 -19.81
C ILE A 117 -33.05 -14.61 -18.35
N ILE A 118 -31.86 -14.90 -17.82
CA ILE A 118 -31.64 -15.44 -16.49
C ILE A 118 -30.77 -14.48 -15.67
N GLU A 119 -31.45 -13.70 -14.84
CA GLU A 119 -30.83 -12.76 -13.89
C GLU A 119 -30.84 -13.32 -12.45
N GLY A 120 -31.71 -14.32 -12.18
CA GLY A 120 -31.83 -15.02 -10.91
C GLY A 120 -31.02 -16.31 -10.85
N ASP A 121 -31.26 -17.12 -9.84
CA ASP A 121 -30.51 -18.32 -9.53
C ASP A 121 -31.24 -19.59 -9.97
N LEU A 122 -30.62 -20.35 -10.88
CA LEU A 122 -31.00 -21.70 -11.23
C LEU A 122 -30.08 -22.69 -10.52
N GLN A 123 -30.63 -23.52 -9.64
CA GLN A 123 -29.93 -24.61 -8.98
C GLN A 123 -30.60 -25.93 -9.32
N ALA A 124 -29.90 -26.82 -9.99
CA ALA A 124 -30.44 -28.11 -10.39
C ALA A 124 -29.55 -29.27 -9.92
N ALA A 125 -30.15 -30.33 -9.46
CA ALA A 125 -29.42 -31.56 -9.10
C ALA A 125 -28.79 -32.22 -10.32
N GLY A 126 -29.43 -32.12 -11.51
CA GLY A 126 -28.93 -32.63 -12.77
C GLY A 126 -28.49 -31.49 -13.71
N LYS A 127 -29.41 -30.91 -14.44
CA LYS A 127 -29.15 -29.92 -15.50
C LYS A 127 -29.85 -28.60 -15.17
N ALA A 128 -29.13 -27.49 -15.20
CA ALA A 128 -29.76 -26.20 -14.93
C ALA A 128 -30.62 -25.75 -16.12
N ILE A 129 -30.14 -25.93 -17.36
CA ILE A 129 -30.91 -25.68 -18.58
C ILE A 129 -30.77 -26.92 -19.46
N GLU A 130 -31.88 -27.48 -19.93
CA GLU A 130 -31.96 -28.68 -20.80
C GLU A 130 -32.85 -28.43 -22.00
N LEU A 131 -32.33 -28.73 -23.22
CA LEU A 131 -33.07 -28.69 -24.47
C LEU A 131 -33.24 -30.11 -24.98
N TRP A 132 -34.47 -30.43 -25.42
CA TRP A 132 -34.85 -31.77 -25.83
C TRP A 132 -35.83 -31.78 -26.98
N GLN A 133 -35.92 -32.88 -27.74
CA GLN A 133 -36.93 -33.13 -28.79
C GLN A 133 -37.03 -32.07 -29.88
N GLY A 134 -35.89 -31.59 -30.39
CA GLY A 134 -35.88 -30.60 -31.47
C GLY A 134 -36.24 -29.19 -31.01
N ALA A 135 -35.90 -28.83 -29.77
CA ALA A 135 -36.04 -27.47 -29.27
C ALA A 135 -35.03 -26.53 -29.91
N HIS A 136 -35.50 -25.42 -30.50
CA HIS A 136 -34.63 -24.39 -31.06
C HIS A 136 -34.75 -23.06 -30.30
N VAL A 137 -33.66 -22.64 -29.66
CA VAL A 137 -33.58 -21.42 -28.85
C VAL A 137 -32.75 -20.36 -29.59
N SER A 138 -33.36 -19.19 -29.77
CA SER A 138 -32.65 -18.06 -30.41
C SER A 138 -31.56 -17.46 -29.55
N ASN A 139 -31.83 -17.31 -28.24
CA ASN A 139 -30.87 -16.71 -27.31
C ASN A 139 -31.07 -17.19 -25.88
N ILE A 140 -29.96 -17.44 -25.19
CA ILE A 140 -29.88 -17.62 -23.75
C ILE A 140 -28.95 -16.54 -23.19
N SER A 141 -29.49 -15.57 -22.43
CA SER A 141 -28.74 -14.52 -21.77
C SER A 141 -28.64 -14.80 -20.27
N LEU A 142 -27.43 -14.89 -19.73
CA LEU A 142 -27.16 -15.17 -18.34
C LEU A 142 -26.42 -13.98 -17.67
N SER A 143 -26.93 -13.55 -16.50
CA SER A 143 -26.26 -12.64 -15.57
C SER A 143 -26.46 -13.09 -14.10
N GLY A 144 -27.07 -14.26 -13.88
CA GLY A 144 -27.28 -14.91 -12.60
C GLY A 144 -26.54 -16.25 -12.48
N LEU A 145 -26.93 -17.08 -11.54
CA LEU A 145 -26.38 -18.42 -11.32
C LEU A 145 -27.10 -19.44 -12.20
N ALA A 146 -26.31 -20.28 -12.90
CA ALA A 146 -26.79 -21.53 -13.50
C ALA A 146 -25.93 -22.69 -13.05
N SER A 147 -26.41 -23.42 -12.05
CA SER A 147 -25.73 -24.55 -11.42
C SER A 147 -26.45 -25.84 -11.70
N GLY A 148 -25.83 -26.76 -12.42
CA GLY A 148 -26.28 -28.13 -12.59
C GLY A 148 -25.28 -29.11 -11.99
N GLY A 149 -25.75 -30.15 -11.34
CA GLY A 149 -24.89 -31.22 -10.81
C GLY A 149 -24.09 -31.93 -11.91
N GLU A 150 -24.68 -32.03 -13.11
CA GLU A 150 -24.04 -32.59 -14.31
C GLU A 150 -23.67 -31.48 -15.31
N TYR A 151 -24.66 -30.68 -15.71
CA TYR A 151 -24.52 -29.66 -16.75
C TYR A 151 -25.19 -28.35 -16.33
N ALA A 152 -24.49 -27.24 -16.53
CA ALA A 152 -25.09 -25.91 -16.50
C ALA A 152 -26.03 -25.72 -17.70
N ILE A 153 -25.60 -26.18 -18.88
CA ILE A 153 -26.40 -26.12 -20.12
C ILE A 153 -26.19 -27.42 -20.88
N TYR A 154 -27.29 -28.11 -21.19
CA TYR A 154 -27.35 -29.32 -21.99
C TYR A 154 -28.23 -29.10 -23.22
N ILE A 155 -27.64 -29.17 -24.42
CA ILE A 155 -28.35 -29.11 -25.69
C ILE A 155 -28.39 -30.54 -26.26
N GLY A 156 -29.59 -31.13 -26.27
CA GLY A 156 -29.81 -32.50 -26.70
C GLY A 156 -29.71 -32.67 -28.22
N GLU A 157 -29.79 -33.94 -28.69
CA GLU A 157 -29.80 -34.26 -30.09
C GLU A 157 -30.99 -33.59 -30.81
N ASN A 158 -30.78 -33.14 -32.05
CA ASN A 158 -31.75 -32.41 -32.88
C ASN A 158 -32.27 -31.09 -32.27
N SER A 159 -31.64 -30.60 -31.17
CA SER A 159 -31.94 -29.30 -30.59
C SER A 159 -30.80 -28.33 -30.86
N SER A 160 -31.07 -27.02 -30.83
CA SER A 160 -30.05 -26.01 -31.03
C SER A 160 -30.26 -24.74 -30.17
N VAL A 161 -29.20 -24.06 -29.88
CA VAL A 161 -29.18 -22.68 -29.36
C VAL A 161 -28.34 -21.86 -30.31
N ALA A 162 -28.90 -20.78 -30.87
CA ALA A 162 -28.11 -19.94 -31.77
C ALA A 162 -27.01 -19.19 -31.00
N VAL A 163 -27.38 -18.54 -29.89
CA VAL A 163 -26.44 -17.71 -29.09
C VAL A 163 -26.65 -17.94 -27.60
N ILE A 164 -25.54 -18.08 -26.88
CA ILE A 164 -25.48 -18.05 -25.41
C ILE A 164 -24.58 -16.90 -25.02
N ASP A 165 -25.15 -15.89 -24.33
CA ASP A 165 -24.46 -14.72 -23.86
C ASP A 165 -24.26 -14.78 -22.33
N LEU A 166 -23.02 -14.75 -21.89
CA LEU A 166 -22.63 -14.73 -20.49
C LEU A 166 -22.13 -13.34 -20.09
N TYR A 167 -22.90 -12.64 -19.26
CA TYR A 167 -22.63 -11.26 -18.85
C TYR A 167 -22.03 -11.19 -17.45
N LYS A 168 -21.63 -9.99 -17.03
CA LYS A 168 -21.16 -9.73 -15.68
C LYS A 168 -22.20 -10.15 -14.64
N GLY A 169 -21.75 -10.92 -13.64
CA GLY A 169 -22.61 -11.51 -12.61
C GLY A 169 -22.95 -12.97 -12.87
N THR A 170 -22.70 -13.50 -14.07
CA THR A 170 -22.89 -14.93 -14.37
C THR A 170 -21.96 -15.78 -13.51
N SER A 171 -22.53 -16.81 -12.90
CA SER A 171 -21.83 -17.91 -12.23
C SER A 171 -22.32 -19.25 -12.82
N LEU A 172 -21.38 -20.08 -13.24
CA LEU A 172 -21.70 -21.39 -13.85
C LEU A 172 -21.08 -22.51 -13.01
N SER A 173 -21.85 -23.59 -12.82
CA SER A 173 -21.36 -24.84 -12.27
C SER A 173 -21.96 -26.02 -13.05
N GLY A 174 -21.13 -27.02 -13.36
CA GLY A 174 -21.44 -28.09 -14.29
C GLY A 174 -20.93 -27.81 -15.72
N GLY A 175 -21.00 -28.75 -16.61
CA GLY A 175 -20.53 -28.64 -17.98
C GLY A 175 -21.49 -27.84 -18.91
N ILE A 176 -20.98 -27.41 -20.05
CA ILE A 176 -21.80 -26.95 -21.20
C ILE A 176 -21.57 -27.93 -22.33
N ILE A 177 -22.65 -28.57 -22.81
CA ILE A 177 -22.57 -29.54 -23.92
C ILE A 177 -23.62 -29.24 -24.99
N SER A 178 -23.21 -29.32 -26.26
CA SER A 178 -24.09 -29.28 -27.41
C SER A 178 -23.95 -30.55 -28.23
N ASN A 179 -24.97 -31.40 -28.18
CA ASN A 179 -25.08 -32.58 -29.03
C ASN A 179 -25.91 -32.29 -30.32
N GLY A 180 -26.32 -31.04 -30.50
CA GLY A 180 -27.01 -30.59 -31.73
C GLY A 180 -26.09 -30.51 -32.96
N PHE A 181 -26.68 -30.44 -34.15
CA PHE A 181 -25.93 -30.31 -35.39
C PHE A 181 -25.53 -28.88 -35.71
N ASP A 182 -26.32 -27.89 -35.27
CA ASP A 182 -26.08 -26.48 -35.54
C ASP A 182 -25.07 -25.94 -34.50
N ALA A 183 -24.14 -25.13 -34.97
CA ALA A 183 -23.14 -24.48 -34.07
C ALA A 183 -23.81 -23.45 -33.17
N THR A 184 -23.50 -23.52 -31.89
CA THR A 184 -23.92 -22.55 -30.88
C THR A 184 -22.79 -21.54 -30.65
N ASP A 185 -23.07 -20.23 -30.77
CA ASP A 185 -22.13 -19.19 -30.39
C ASP A 185 -22.20 -18.97 -28.89
N LEU A 186 -21.13 -19.35 -28.17
CA LEU A 186 -20.99 -19.16 -26.72
C LEU A 186 -20.10 -17.96 -26.46
N ASN A 187 -20.70 -16.88 -26.01
CA ASN A 187 -20.07 -15.57 -25.82
C ASN A 187 -19.76 -15.31 -24.34
N PHE A 188 -18.49 -15.13 -24.00
CA PHE A 188 -18.03 -14.61 -22.70
C PHE A 188 -17.91 -13.09 -22.84
N ASN A 189 -18.91 -12.35 -22.31
CA ASN A 189 -19.02 -10.90 -22.40
C ASN A 189 -18.62 -10.24 -21.06
N ALA A 190 -17.83 -10.91 -20.23
CA ALA A 190 -17.23 -10.40 -18.99
C ALA A 190 -16.14 -11.33 -18.48
N SER A 191 -15.29 -10.84 -17.60
CA SER A 191 -14.29 -11.68 -16.90
C SER A 191 -14.97 -12.80 -16.11
N MET A 192 -14.48 -14.05 -16.28
CA MET A 192 -15.06 -15.23 -15.65
C MET A 192 -13.99 -16.29 -15.33
N ASN A 193 -14.14 -16.94 -14.18
CA ASN A 193 -13.46 -18.19 -13.86
C ASN A 193 -14.46 -19.34 -14.02
N TYR A 194 -14.21 -20.22 -14.98
CA TYR A 194 -15.10 -21.34 -15.25
C TYR A 194 -14.35 -22.67 -15.17
N GLY A 195 -14.77 -23.53 -14.23
CA GLY A 195 -14.14 -24.84 -13.99
C GLY A 195 -14.79 -26.02 -14.75
N GLY A 196 -15.94 -25.80 -15.39
CA GLY A 196 -16.66 -26.83 -16.14
C GLY A 196 -16.07 -27.10 -17.52
N ASN A 197 -16.38 -28.30 -18.09
CA ASN A 197 -16.02 -28.63 -19.44
C ASN A 197 -17.00 -28.03 -20.45
N ILE A 198 -16.51 -27.71 -21.66
CA ILE A 198 -17.30 -27.23 -22.79
C ILE A 198 -17.11 -28.21 -23.93
N SER A 199 -18.19 -28.77 -24.49
CA SER A 199 -18.04 -29.74 -25.59
C SER A 199 -19.18 -29.70 -26.59
N GLY A 200 -18.88 -30.09 -27.85
CA GLY A 200 -19.82 -30.28 -28.92
C GLY A 200 -19.80 -29.21 -30.01
N ALA A 201 -20.94 -29.02 -30.70
CA ALA A 201 -21.06 -28.03 -31.76
C ALA A 201 -21.13 -26.59 -31.18
N ILE A 202 -19.98 -26.08 -30.74
CA ILE A 202 -19.86 -24.77 -30.06
C ILE A 202 -18.75 -23.95 -30.69
N ASN A 203 -19.04 -22.68 -31.02
CA ASN A 203 -18.04 -21.64 -31.25
C ASN A 203 -17.87 -20.84 -29.97
N LEU A 204 -16.69 -20.86 -29.36
CA LEU A 204 -16.38 -20.16 -28.14
C LEU A 204 -15.78 -18.79 -28.47
N HIS A 205 -16.37 -17.71 -27.95
CA HIS A 205 -15.90 -16.34 -28.15
C HIS A 205 -15.61 -15.69 -26.82
N VAL A 206 -14.39 -15.14 -26.66
CA VAL A 206 -14.03 -14.26 -25.54
C VAL A 206 -14.11 -12.83 -26.06
N ASN A 207 -15.20 -12.13 -25.71
CA ASN A 207 -15.54 -10.82 -26.24
C ASN A 207 -15.12 -9.68 -25.33
N GLU A 208 -15.10 -9.90 -23.97
CA GLU A 208 -14.74 -8.90 -22.98
C GLU A 208 -14.05 -9.53 -21.76
N GLY A 209 -13.01 -8.88 -21.27
CA GLY A 209 -12.31 -9.24 -20.04
C GLY A 209 -11.42 -10.48 -20.15
N THR A 210 -11.32 -11.23 -19.07
CA THR A 210 -10.44 -12.42 -18.95
C THR A 210 -11.26 -13.67 -18.68
N LEU A 211 -11.13 -14.69 -19.52
CA LEU A 211 -11.66 -16.04 -19.27
C LEU A 211 -10.55 -16.94 -18.72
N ASN A 212 -10.70 -17.41 -17.48
CA ASN A 212 -9.90 -18.51 -16.92
C ASN A 212 -10.70 -19.81 -17.02
N LEU A 213 -10.35 -20.67 -17.98
CA LEU A 213 -11.01 -21.96 -18.18
C LEU A 213 -10.23 -23.08 -17.49
N GLY A 214 -10.73 -23.54 -16.34
CA GLY A 214 -10.15 -24.66 -15.59
C GLY A 214 -10.49 -26.03 -16.19
N GLY A 215 -11.64 -26.16 -16.86
CA GLY A 215 -12.08 -27.35 -17.58
C GLY A 215 -11.43 -27.53 -18.96
N ALA A 216 -11.78 -28.60 -19.64
CA ALA A 216 -11.40 -28.83 -21.05
C ALA A 216 -12.46 -28.29 -22.00
N ALA A 217 -12.03 -27.80 -23.16
CA ALA A 217 -12.92 -27.46 -24.26
C ALA A 217 -12.68 -28.40 -25.45
N ASP A 218 -13.75 -29.10 -25.95
CA ASP A 218 -13.77 -29.87 -27.21
C ASP A 218 -14.83 -29.23 -28.08
N VAL A 219 -14.45 -28.26 -28.92
CA VAL A 219 -15.34 -27.32 -29.61
C VAL A 219 -14.98 -27.18 -31.08
N MET A 220 -15.85 -26.52 -31.84
CA MET A 220 -15.59 -26.29 -33.27
C MET A 220 -14.52 -25.21 -33.44
N ARG A 221 -14.70 -24.07 -32.81
CA ARG A 221 -13.85 -22.88 -32.95
C ARG A 221 -13.67 -22.18 -31.64
N VAL A 222 -12.51 -21.57 -31.47
CA VAL A 222 -12.22 -20.60 -30.35
C VAL A 222 -11.80 -19.28 -30.99
N GLU A 223 -12.35 -18.18 -30.53
CA GLU A 223 -11.95 -16.83 -30.91
C GLU A 223 -11.74 -15.93 -29.68
N VAL A 224 -10.55 -15.37 -29.55
CA VAL A 224 -10.17 -14.44 -28.50
C VAL A 224 -10.00 -13.07 -29.15
N ARG A 225 -10.85 -12.09 -28.76
CA ARG A 225 -10.83 -10.75 -29.35
C ARG A 225 -9.70 -9.90 -28.85
N GLU A 226 -9.35 -8.87 -29.61
CA GLU A 226 -8.38 -7.86 -29.19
C GLU A 226 -8.79 -7.20 -27.87
N GLY A 227 -7.82 -7.03 -26.95
CA GLY A 227 -8.07 -6.48 -25.60
C GLY A 227 -8.66 -7.46 -24.59
N THR A 228 -8.85 -8.75 -24.98
CA THR A 228 -9.33 -9.80 -24.06
C THR A 228 -8.28 -10.85 -23.80
N GLU A 229 -8.47 -11.66 -22.76
CA GLU A 229 -7.53 -12.69 -22.37
C GLU A 229 -8.21 -14.05 -22.18
N LEU A 230 -7.52 -15.12 -22.57
CA LEU A 230 -7.92 -16.50 -22.33
C LEU A 230 -6.76 -17.27 -21.71
N PHE A 231 -6.96 -17.75 -20.50
CA PHE A 231 -6.05 -18.69 -19.83
C PHE A 231 -6.75 -20.03 -19.61
N GLY A 232 -6.05 -21.11 -19.96
CA GLY A 232 -6.66 -22.44 -19.86
C GLY A 232 -5.65 -23.57 -19.98
N ASN A 233 -6.15 -24.82 -19.95
CA ASN A 233 -5.29 -26.01 -19.94
C ASN A 233 -5.42 -26.85 -21.20
N SER A 234 -6.63 -27.12 -21.71
CA SER A 234 -6.83 -28.06 -22.80
C SER A 234 -7.97 -27.63 -23.72
N PHE A 235 -7.65 -27.45 -25.00
CA PHE A 235 -8.58 -27.18 -26.09
C PHE A 235 -8.37 -28.20 -27.20
N LYS A 236 -9.44 -28.77 -27.64
CA LYS A 236 -9.50 -29.54 -28.90
C LYS A 236 -10.44 -28.78 -29.83
N VAL A 237 -9.92 -28.35 -30.97
CA VAL A 237 -10.68 -27.56 -31.95
C VAL A 237 -10.73 -28.29 -33.28
N SER A 238 -11.93 -28.44 -33.84
CA SER A 238 -12.12 -29.13 -35.12
C SER A 238 -11.90 -28.22 -36.33
N ASP A 239 -12.10 -26.88 -36.18
CA ASP A 239 -11.85 -25.89 -37.22
C ASP A 239 -10.55 -25.11 -36.90
N SER A 240 -10.58 -24.12 -36.01
CA SER A 240 -9.44 -23.26 -35.72
C SER A 240 -9.51 -22.62 -34.33
N PHE A 241 -8.33 -22.37 -33.76
CA PHE A 241 -8.17 -21.51 -32.61
C PHE A 241 -7.60 -20.16 -33.07
N ILE A 242 -8.39 -19.09 -32.97
CA ILE A 242 -8.04 -17.75 -33.44
C ILE A 242 -7.78 -16.84 -32.24
N ASN A 243 -6.61 -16.23 -32.22
CA ASN A 243 -6.20 -15.30 -31.15
C ASN A 243 -5.86 -13.91 -31.70
N HIS A 244 -6.66 -12.92 -31.34
CA HIS A 244 -6.38 -11.49 -31.51
C HIS A 244 -6.07 -10.79 -30.18
N GLY A 245 -6.40 -11.44 -29.05
CA GLY A 245 -6.16 -10.97 -27.67
C GLY A 245 -4.89 -11.57 -27.05
N THR A 246 -4.96 -11.96 -25.80
CA THR A 246 -3.86 -12.63 -25.07
C THR A 246 -4.26 -14.07 -24.74
N ILE A 247 -3.39 -15.03 -25.01
CA ILE A 247 -3.59 -16.42 -24.57
C ILE A 247 -2.39 -16.94 -23.81
N GLY A 248 -2.65 -17.80 -22.83
CA GLY A 248 -1.61 -18.45 -22.01
C GLY A 248 -2.13 -19.66 -21.23
N ALA A 249 -1.24 -20.34 -20.54
CA ALA A 249 -1.59 -21.45 -19.66
C ALA A 249 -2.42 -20.96 -18.46
N GLY A 250 -3.25 -21.85 -17.87
CA GLY A 250 -4.04 -21.53 -16.70
C GLY A 250 -3.22 -21.36 -15.42
N SER A 251 -1.98 -21.88 -15.41
CA SER A 251 -1.03 -21.72 -14.29
C SER A 251 0.41 -21.99 -14.76
N ALA A 252 1.38 -21.67 -13.90
CA ALA A 252 2.79 -21.97 -14.14
C ALA A 252 3.14 -23.48 -14.13
N ASP A 253 2.28 -24.33 -13.57
CA ASP A 253 2.47 -25.77 -13.46
C ASP A 253 1.69 -26.57 -14.52
N THR A 254 0.90 -25.90 -15.35
CA THR A 254 0.14 -26.51 -16.46
C THR A 254 0.48 -25.83 -17.78
N ASN A 255 0.26 -26.53 -18.89
CA ASN A 255 0.42 -25.97 -20.24
C ASN A 255 -0.96 -25.71 -20.85
N LEU A 256 -1.05 -24.68 -21.70
CA LEU A 256 -2.17 -24.54 -22.59
C LEU A 256 -1.95 -25.48 -23.81
N THR A 257 -2.69 -26.58 -23.90
CA THR A 257 -2.61 -27.51 -25.02
C THR A 257 -3.74 -27.26 -26.00
N ILE A 258 -3.42 -26.98 -27.27
CA ILE A 258 -4.35 -26.79 -28.38
C ILE A 258 -4.17 -27.98 -29.33
N ASN A 259 -5.14 -28.90 -29.34
CA ASN A 259 -5.23 -29.97 -30.33
C ASN A 259 -5.98 -29.43 -31.57
N GLY A 260 -5.26 -28.97 -32.57
CA GLY A 260 -5.73 -28.29 -33.74
C GLY A 260 -4.78 -27.16 -34.17
N ASN A 261 -5.20 -26.36 -35.13
CA ASN A 261 -4.38 -25.25 -35.63
C ASN A 261 -4.61 -23.95 -34.82
N LEU A 262 -3.53 -23.20 -34.59
CA LEU A 262 -3.55 -21.87 -34.00
C LEU A 262 -3.30 -20.80 -35.08
N ILE A 263 -4.15 -19.80 -35.14
CA ILE A 263 -3.92 -18.56 -35.91
C ILE A 263 -3.88 -17.41 -34.94
N SER A 264 -2.71 -16.77 -34.79
CA SER A 264 -2.52 -15.70 -33.82
C SER A 264 -1.85 -14.48 -34.45
N ASN A 265 -2.42 -13.32 -34.22
CA ASN A 265 -1.78 -12.01 -34.37
C ASN A 265 -1.83 -11.19 -33.03
N GLY A 266 -2.35 -11.82 -31.99
CA GLY A 266 -2.41 -11.28 -30.62
C GLY A 266 -1.16 -11.60 -29.80
N THR A 267 -1.32 -11.65 -28.51
CA THR A 267 -0.25 -11.89 -27.54
C THR A 267 -0.22 -13.37 -27.12
N LEU A 268 0.96 -13.96 -27.17
CA LEU A 268 1.28 -15.29 -26.66
C LEU A 268 2.06 -15.13 -25.36
N LYS A 269 1.45 -15.51 -24.23
CA LYS A 269 1.98 -15.27 -22.91
C LYS A 269 2.43 -16.57 -22.23
N ARG A 270 3.68 -16.62 -21.81
CA ARG A 270 4.16 -17.63 -20.89
C ARG A 270 3.82 -17.24 -19.44
N ILE A 271 3.36 -18.19 -18.65
CA ILE A 271 3.21 -18.05 -17.21
C ILE A 271 4.44 -18.67 -16.53
N SER A 272 5.25 -17.84 -15.88
CA SER A 272 6.53 -18.23 -15.27
C SER A 272 6.36 -18.70 -13.81
N GLY A 273 7.44 -19.19 -13.20
CA GLY A 273 7.47 -19.57 -11.78
C GLY A 273 7.19 -21.04 -11.48
N GLY A 274 6.84 -21.86 -12.51
CA GLY A 274 6.57 -23.28 -12.36
C GLY A 274 7.30 -24.15 -13.37
N LYS A 275 6.95 -25.45 -13.39
CA LYS A 275 7.55 -26.46 -14.29
C LYS A 275 6.96 -26.51 -15.68
N ALA A 276 5.94 -25.70 -15.97
CA ALA A 276 5.21 -25.66 -17.22
C ALA A 276 4.90 -24.19 -17.58
N GLY A 277 3.72 -23.86 -18.07
CA GLY A 277 3.28 -22.49 -18.30
C GLY A 277 3.45 -21.98 -19.74
N TRP A 278 3.78 -22.88 -20.69
CA TRP A 278 3.86 -22.56 -22.12
C TRP A 278 2.67 -23.12 -22.90
N ILE A 279 2.57 -22.74 -24.17
CA ILE A 279 1.52 -23.16 -25.09
C ILE A 279 2.05 -24.35 -25.92
N ILE A 280 1.24 -25.39 -26.06
CA ILE A 280 1.51 -26.56 -26.91
C ILE A 280 0.45 -26.61 -28.02
N VAL A 281 0.85 -26.54 -29.30
CA VAL A 281 -0.03 -26.66 -30.43
C VAL A 281 0.25 -27.98 -31.15
N LYS A 282 -0.70 -28.90 -31.10
CA LYS A 282 -0.66 -30.15 -31.88
C LYS A 282 -1.27 -29.90 -33.26
N GLY A 283 -0.49 -29.25 -34.10
CA GLY A 283 -0.86 -28.76 -35.42
C GLY A 283 0.03 -27.61 -35.87
N VAL A 284 -0.45 -26.81 -36.80
CA VAL A 284 0.26 -25.63 -37.29
C VAL A 284 -0.05 -24.40 -36.44
N ALA A 285 0.99 -23.71 -35.92
CA ALA A 285 0.87 -22.43 -35.30
C ALA A 285 1.27 -21.31 -36.28
N ASN A 286 0.31 -20.58 -36.83
CA ASN A 286 0.58 -19.34 -37.54
C ASN A 286 0.60 -18.19 -36.57
N VAL A 287 1.81 -17.59 -36.38
CA VAL A 287 2.08 -16.51 -35.41
C VAL A 287 2.34 -15.17 -36.09
N GLU A 288 1.88 -14.98 -37.33
CA GLU A 288 2.12 -13.75 -38.09
C GLU A 288 1.60 -12.50 -37.33
N GLY A 289 2.49 -11.61 -36.98
CA GLY A 289 2.15 -10.39 -36.23
C GLY A 289 1.90 -10.59 -34.74
N SER A 290 2.15 -11.78 -34.18
CA SER A 290 2.01 -12.01 -32.74
C SER A 290 3.08 -11.32 -31.93
N THR A 291 2.70 -10.90 -30.71
CA THR A 291 3.61 -10.44 -29.67
C THR A 291 3.87 -11.57 -28.68
N VAL A 292 5.11 -11.75 -28.26
CA VAL A 292 5.53 -12.83 -27.35
C VAL A 292 6.01 -12.22 -26.04
N ILE A 293 5.36 -12.59 -24.95
CA ILE A 293 5.69 -12.05 -23.63
C ILE A 293 5.75 -13.16 -22.57
N THR A 294 6.25 -12.76 -21.42
CA THR A 294 6.30 -13.58 -20.21
C THR A 294 6.08 -12.70 -18.99
N ASP A 295 5.73 -13.30 -17.89
CA ASP A 295 5.73 -12.69 -16.55
C ASP A 295 6.92 -13.21 -15.74
N SER A 296 7.29 -12.48 -14.71
CA SER A 296 8.20 -12.95 -13.64
C SER A 296 9.56 -13.50 -14.09
N LEU A 297 10.20 -12.89 -15.13
CA LEU A 297 11.59 -13.17 -15.50
C LEU A 297 12.55 -12.08 -14.98
N LEU A 298 13.84 -12.42 -14.99
CA LEU A 298 14.96 -11.52 -14.75
C LEU A 298 15.58 -11.05 -16.09
N PRO A 299 16.42 -10.02 -16.11
CA PRO A 299 17.16 -9.64 -17.30
C PRO A 299 17.98 -10.79 -17.87
N ASN A 300 18.01 -10.91 -19.20
CA ASN A 300 18.76 -11.94 -19.95
C ASN A 300 18.29 -13.39 -19.70
N GLU A 301 17.13 -13.60 -19.10
CA GLU A 301 16.50 -14.92 -19.05
C GLU A 301 15.76 -15.23 -20.34
N THR A 302 15.85 -16.48 -20.80
CA THR A 302 15.15 -16.99 -21.97
C THR A 302 14.19 -18.09 -21.54
N ALA A 303 12.96 -18.05 -22.05
CA ALA A 303 11.95 -19.04 -21.74
C ALA A 303 11.15 -19.47 -22.98
N THR A 304 10.74 -20.74 -23.02
CA THR A 304 9.82 -21.24 -24.03
C THR A 304 8.43 -20.69 -23.83
N VAL A 305 7.82 -20.15 -24.87
CA VAL A 305 6.43 -19.64 -24.86
C VAL A 305 5.48 -20.56 -25.58
N LEU A 306 5.92 -21.12 -26.74
CA LEU A 306 5.08 -22.01 -27.53
C LEU A 306 5.94 -23.12 -28.16
N ILE A 307 5.38 -24.34 -28.22
CA ILE A 307 5.90 -25.48 -28.99
C ILE A 307 4.79 -25.93 -29.90
N ALA A 308 5.08 -26.15 -31.20
CA ALA A 308 4.11 -26.61 -32.17
C ALA A 308 4.66 -27.73 -33.03
N ASP A 309 3.80 -28.47 -33.80
CA ASP A 309 4.27 -29.41 -34.84
C ASP A 309 4.99 -28.65 -35.96
N SER A 310 4.49 -27.43 -36.28
CA SER A 310 5.19 -26.47 -37.15
C SER A 310 4.78 -25.04 -36.78
N ILE A 311 5.71 -24.09 -36.97
CA ILE A 311 5.46 -22.67 -36.76
C ILE A 311 5.63 -21.93 -38.10
N ALA A 312 4.64 -21.08 -38.41
CA ALA A 312 4.67 -20.23 -39.61
C ALA A 312 4.46 -18.76 -39.21
N GLY A 313 4.94 -17.84 -40.04
CA GLY A 313 4.79 -16.40 -39.84
C GLY A 313 5.95 -15.74 -39.10
N LYS A 314 5.81 -14.44 -38.84
CA LYS A 314 6.81 -13.60 -38.15
C LYS A 314 6.18 -12.95 -36.95
N ILE A 315 6.90 -12.94 -35.85
CA ILE A 315 6.49 -12.23 -34.63
C ILE A 315 6.81 -10.73 -34.70
N LYS A 316 6.11 -9.94 -33.90
CA LYS A 316 6.19 -8.48 -33.86
C LYS A 316 7.39 -7.97 -33.05
N ASN A 317 7.65 -8.57 -31.88
CA ASN A 317 8.72 -8.15 -30.98
C ASN A 317 10.02 -8.91 -31.20
N THR A 318 10.73 -8.53 -32.23
CA THR A 318 12.07 -9.03 -32.54
C THR A 318 13.17 -8.26 -31.79
N ALA A 319 14.44 -8.65 -31.96
CA ALA A 319 15.60 -7.95 -31.39
C ALA A 319 15.62 -6.46 -31.78
N ASP A 320 15.19 -6.11 -32.98
CA ASP A 320 15.15 -4.71 -33.47
C ASP A 320 13.91 -3.93 -32.94
N ASN A 321 12.91 -4.61 -32.39
CA ASN A 321 11.66 -4.01 -31.93
C ASN A 321 11.19 -4.66 -30.61
N PRO A 322 11.94 -4.52 -29.50
CA PRO A 322 11.54 -5.09 -28.22
C PRO A 322 10.29 -4.42 -27.66
N VAL A 323 9.44 -5.16 -26.96
CA VAL A 323 8.24 -4.61 -26.29
C VAL A 323 8.43 -4.57 -24.77
N PRO A 324 7.96 -3.51 -24.09
CA PRO A 324 8.01 -3.45 -22.64
C PRO A 324 7.03 -4.47 -22.04
N ILE A 325 7.49 -5.20 -21.03
CA ILE A 325 6.66 -6.14 -20.25
C ILE A 325 6.52 -5.72 -18.78
N SER A 326 7.43 -4.89 -18.30
CA SER A 326 7.37 -4.22 -17.00
C SER A 326 8.04 -2.85 -17.12
N ALA A 327 8.14 -2.13 -16.01
CA ALA A 327 8.89 -0.85 -15.96
C ALA A 327 10.39 -1.03 -16.25
N LEU A 328 10.96 -2.18 -15.91
CA LEU A 328 12.39 -2.45 -15.97
C LEU A 328 12.80 -3.51 -17.00
N LEU A 329 11.84 -4.17 -17.67
CA LEU A 329 12.10 -5.23 -18.63
C LEU A 329 11.40 -4.99 -19.97
N ASN A 330 12.13 -5.28 -21.02
CA ASN A 330 11.63 -5.46 -22.38
C ASN A 330 11.74 -6.94 -22.77
N ALA A 331 10.87 -7.39 -23.67
CA ALA A 331 10.88 -8.75 -24.22
C ALA A 331 11.11 -8.75 -25.72
N THR A 332 11.93 -9.68 -26.17
CA THR A 332 12.10 -10.05 -27.58
C THR A 332 11.75 -11.52 -27.77
N GLY A 333 11.18 -11.86 -28.90
CA GLY A 333 10.87 -13.24 -29.24
C GLY A 333 11.74 -13.74 -30.40
N GLU A 334 11.90 -15.05 -30.48
CA GLU A 334 12.61 -15.73 -31.57
C GLU A 334 11.97 -17.10 -31.85
N ILE A 335 11.88 -17.46 -33.15
CA ILE A 335 11.43 -18.80 -33.58
C ILE A 335 12.68 -19.66 -33.79
N VAL A 336 12.83 -20.69 -32.96
CA VAL A 336 13.94 -21.66 -33.04
C VAL A 336 13.38 -23.04 -33.38
N GLY A 337 13.38 -23.39 -34.65
CA GLY A 337 12.74 -24.62 -35.14
C GLY A 337 11.24 -24.64 -34.88
N ASN A 338 10.74 -25.59 -34.11
CA ASN A 338 9.34 -25.74 -33.74
C ASN A 338 9.00 -25.10 -32.37
N THR A 339 9.88 -24.23 -31.89
CA THR A 339 9.73 -23.60 -30.57
C THR A 339 9.79 -22.07 -30.73
N LEU A 340 8.89 -21.37 -30.06
CA LEU A 340 8.91 -19.92 -29.92
C LEU A 340 9.40 -19.60 -28.52
N VAL A 341 10.49 -18.84 -28.44
CA VAL A 341 11.10 -18.42 -27.17
C VAL A 341 10.96 -16.91 -26.96
N VAL A 342 10.96 -16.50 -25.69
CA VAL A 342 11.06 -15.10 -25.27
C VAL A 342 12.33 -14.90 -24.51
N THR A 343 13.03 -13.81 -24.79
CA THR A 343 14.20 -13.36 -24.03
C THR A 343 13.93 -11.98 -23.47
N THR A 344 14.23 -11.78 -22.19
CA THR A 344 14.07 -10.51 -21.51
C THR A 344 15.36 -9.71 -21.52
N HIS A 345 15.23 -8.40 -21.62
CA HIS A 345 16.35 -7.45 -21.57
C HIS A 345 15.99 -6.31 -20.64
N GLU A 346 16.99 -5.68 -20.00
CA GLU A 346 16.74 -4.48 -19.24
C GLU A 346 16.14 -3.36 -20.10
N ALA A 347 15.10 -2.71 -19.59
CA ALA A 347 14.55 -1.51 -20.19
C ALA A 347 15.55 -0.35 -20.03
N GLN A 348 15.93 0.28 -21.14
CA GLN A 348 17.02 1.27 -21.15
C GLN A 348 16.64 2.62 -20.53
N ASN A 349 15.36 3.01 -20.51
CA ASN A 349 14.93 4.36 -20.13
C ASN A 349 13.63 4.37 -19.35
N LEU A 350 13.71 4.24 -18.03
CA LEU A 350 12.61 4.60 -17.16
C LEU A 350 12.61 6.13 -16.99
N THR A 351 11.60 6.83 -17.54
CA THR A 351 11.51 8.29 -17.50
C THR A 351 10.76 8.80 -16.26
N GLY A 352 11.03 10.05 -15.87
CA GLY A 352 10.34 10.75 -14.79
C GLY A 352 10.74 10.29 -13.38
N LEU A 353 11.96 9.75 -13.23
CA LEU A 353 12.58 9.51 -11.93
C LEU A 353 13.15 10.82 -11.36
N ASN A 354 13.02 11.01 -10.05
CA ASN A 354 13.80 12.02 -9.35
C ASN A 354 15.26 11.57 -9.17
N SER A 355 16.14 12.44 -8.70
CA SER A 355 17.59 12.14 -8.61
C SER A 355 17.91 10.99 -7.63
N GLN A 356 17.12 10.82 -6.58
CA GLN A 356 17.30 9.74 -5.61
C GLN A 356 16.83 8.40 -6.18
N GLU A 357 15.66 8.38 -6.82
CA GLU A 357 15.14 7.19 -7.52
C GLU A 357 16.11 6.72 -8.61
N ALA A 358 16.64 7.65 -9.41
CA ALA A 358 17.63 7.33 -10.44
C ALA A 358 18.92 6.72 -9.84
N THR A 359 19.45 7.32 -8.77
CA THR A 359 20.63 6.78 -8.08
C THR A 359 20.36 5.39 -7.49
N THR A 360 19.17 5.19 -6.93
CA THR A 360 18.77 3.89 -6.39
C THR A 360 18.61 2.84 -7.49
N LEU A 361 18.02 3.21 -8.63
CA LEU A 361 17.92 2.32 -9.79
C LEU A 361 19.30 1.89 -10.31
N ASP A 362 20.22 2.84 -10.46
CA ASP A 362 21.60 2.54 -10.85
C ASP A 362 22.29 1.62 -9.83
N ALA A 363 22.04 1.84 -8.53
CA ALA A 363 22.52 0.96 -7.48
C ALA A 363 21.98 -0.48 -7.62
N MET A 364 20.68 -0.63 -7.89
CA MET A 364 20.05 -1.94 -8.08
C MET A 364 20.57 -2.66 -9.31
N LYS A 365 20.76 -1.96 -10.44
CA LYS A 365 21.37 -2.53 -11.66
C LYS A 365 22.80 -2.99 -11.41
N ASN A 366 23.64 -2.14 -10.82
CA ASN A 366 25.02 -2.51 -10.48
C ASN A 366 25.10 -3.69 -9.49
N MET A 367 24.14 -3.78 -8.58
CA MET A 367 24.04 -4.89 -7.65
C MET A 367 23.66 -6.17 -8.39
N PHE A 368 22.66 -6.13 -9.28
CA PHE A 368 22.22 -7.28 -10.07
C PHE A 368 23.37 -7.93 -10.83
N ASP A 369 24.23 -7.13 -11.49
CA ASP A 369 25.36 -7.61 -12.27
C ASP A 369 26.43 -8.35 -11.46
N LYS A 370 26.45 -8.15 -10.12
CA LYS A 370 27.45 -8.74 -9.22
C LYS A 370 26.91 -9.92 -8.42
N LEU A 371 25.61 -10.07 -8.35
CA LEU A 371 24.97 -11.16 -7.61
C LEU A 371 25.10 -12.49 -8.35
N ASP A 372 25.23 -13.58 -7.59
CA ASP A 372 25.04 -14.92 -8.14
C ASP A 372 23.57 -15.18 -8.50
N ASN A 373 23.31 -16.18 -9.33
CA ASN A 373 21.97 -16.47 -9.86
C ASN A 373 20.91 -16.68 -8.76
N ALA A 374 21.28 -17.22 -7.61
CA ALA A 374 20.34 -17.44 -6.51
C ALA A 374 19.88 -16.11 -5.91
N LYS A 375 20.82 -15.20 -5.67
CA LYS A 375 20.56 -13.87 -5.14
C LYS A 375 19.94 -12.91 -6.19
N GLN A 376 20.27 -13.08 -7.47
CA GLN A 376 19.56 -12.40 -8.56
C GLN A 376 18.07 -12.72 -8.51
N GLY A 377 17.73 -13.97 -8.15
CA GLY A 377 16.35 -14.39 -7.94
C GLY A 377 15.56 -13.56 -6.92
N GLU A 378 16.23 -13.00 -5.89
CA GLU A 378 15.60 -12.11 -4.91
C GLU A 378 15.17 -10.75 -5.51
N MET A 379 15.69 -10.38 -6.68
CA MET A 379 15.33 -9.14 -7.39
C MET A 379 14.16 -9.31 -8.37
N ARG A 380 13.65 -10.53 -8.54
CA ARG A 380 12.61 -10.85 -9.52
C ARG A 380 11.37 -9.96 -9.37
N ASP A 381 10.89 -9.78 -8.14
CA ASP A 381 9.71 -8.96 -7.89
C ASP A 381 9.94 -7.49 -8.26
N LEU A 382 11.14 -6.94 -8.00
CA LEU A 382 11.49 -5.57 -8.39
C LEU A 382 11.46 -5.39 -9.91
N TYR A 383 12.01 -6.34 -10.66
CA TYR A 383 12.06 -6.27 -12.13
C TYR A 383 10.69 -6.41 -12.79
N ASN A 384 9.70 -6.95 -12.10
CA ASN A 384 8.36 -7.20 -12.65
C ASN A 384 7.29 -6.20 -12.22
N LEU A 385 7.67 -5.12 -11.50
CA LEU A 385 6.76 -4.05 -11.11
C LEU A 385 6.39 -3.14 -12.29
N ASP A 386 5.23 -2.50 -12.21
CA ASP A 386 4.83 -1.44 -13.13
C ASP A 386 5.54 -0.11 -12.83
N VAL A 387 5.36 0.91 -13.68
CA VAL A 387 6.06 2.20 -13.55
C VAL A 387 5.76 2.93 -12.23
N PRO A 388 4.50 3.07 -11.77
CA PRO A 388 4.20 3.69 -10.49
C PRO A 388 4.81 2.91 -9.30
N GLU A 389 4.69 1.59 -9.31
CA GLU A 389 5.18 0.73 -8.24
C GLU A 389 6.71 0.74 -8.15
N VAL A 390 7.43 0.70 -9.29
CA VAL A 390 8.89 0.80 -9.31
C VAL A 390 9.36 2.11 -8.69
N LYS A 391 8.78 3.26 -9.06
CA LYS A 391 9.17 4.56 -8.48
C LYS A 391 8.99 4.58 -6.97
N HIS A 392 7.82 4.13 -6.50
CA HIS A 392 7.55 4.03 -5.08
C HIS A 392 8.54 3.10 -4.37
N THR A 393 8.82 1.92 -4.96
CA THR A 393 9.76 0.94 -4.42
C THR A 393 11.19 1.49 -4.39
N LEU A 394 11.65 2.17 -5.44
CA LEU A 394 12.98 2.81 -5.48
C LEU A 394 13.11 3.90 -4.41
N THR A 395 12.06 4.69 -4.18
CA THR A 395 12.03 5.64 -3.07
C THR A 395 12.19 4.94 -1.72
N GLN A 396 11.50 3.82 -1.50
CA GLN A 396 11.60 3.04 -0.27
C GLN A 396 12.96 2.37 -0.09
N ILE A 397 13.52 1.78 -1.14
CA ILE A 397 14.86 1.15 -1.11
C ILE A 397 15.93 2.20 -0.83
N GLY A 398 15.85 3.39 -1.47
CA GLY A 398 16.84 4.46 -1.34
C GLY A 398 16.64 5.34 -0.10
N SER A 399 15.57 5.19 0.68
CA SER A 399 15.33 6.01 1.87
C SER A 399 16.18 5.56 3.06
N ASN A 400 16.58 6.54 3.89
CA ASN A 400 17.20 6.29 5.20
C ASN A 400 17.03 7.52 6.10
N ASP A 401 16.36 7.34 7.25
CA ASP A 401 16.02 8.46 8.16
C ASP A 401 17.17 8.86 9.10
N SER A 402 18.33 8.18 9.08
CA SER A 402 19.41 8.55 10.01
C SER A 402 19.98 9.94 9.76
N ALA A 403 19.91 10.46 8.51
CA ALA A 403 20.26 11.86 8.24
C ALA A 403 19.29 12.85 8.90
N GLN A 404 17.98 12.57 8.84
CA GLN A 404 16.95 13.36 9.52
C GLN A 404 17.13 13.33 11.04
N ILE A 405 17.38 12.14 11.59
CA ILE A 405 17.66 11.97 13.03
C ILE A 405 18.88 12.81 13.44
N MET A 406 19.96 12.75 12.69
CA MET A 406 21.17 13.53 12.93
C MET A 406 20.87 15.03 12.90
N SER A 407 20.19 15.49 11.89
CA SER A 407 19.80 16.89 11.70
C SER A 407 18.93 17.42 12.86
N VAL A 408 17.86 16.71 13.22
CA VAL A 408 16.95 17.13 14.29
C VAL A 408 17.67 17.14 15.64
N ALA A 409 18.51 16.13 15.93
CA ALA A 409 19.26 16.07 17.17
C ALA A 409 20.23 17.23 17.37
N GLN A 410 20.81 17.76 16.26
CA GLN A 410 21.75 18.88 16.28
C GLN A 410 21.06 20.26 16.22
N GLN A 411 19.94 20.36 15.52
CA GLN A 411 19.23 21.63 15.32
C GLN A 411 18.18 21.93 16.39
N ASN A 412 17.92 20.96 17.28
CA ASN A 412 16.97 21.13 18.36
C ASN A 412 17.47 22.16 19.38
N THR A 413 16.72 23.24 19.55
CA THR A 413 17.04 24.36 20.45
C THR A 413 16.45 24.19 21.85
N ALA A 414 15.78 23.08 22.16
CA ALA A 414 15.09 22.91 23.43
C ALA A 414 16.01 23.06 24.64
N VAL A 415 17.24 22.53 24.59
CA VAL A 415 18.23 22.67 25.70
C VAL A 415 18.73 24.10 25.82
N ASP A 416 19.13 24.73 24.71
CA ASP A 416 19.60 26.11 24.66
C ASP A 416 18.58 27.08 25.28
N LYS A 417 17.33 26.95 24.87
CA LYS A 417 16.23 27.76 25.37
C LYS A 417 15.98 27.60 26.84
N MET A 418 15.95 26.37 27.34
CA MET A 418 15.73 26.10 28.76
C MET A 418 16.82 26.72 29.62
N ILE A 419 18.08 26.67 29.18
CA ILE A 419 19.19 27.31 29.87
C ILE A 419 19.05 28.84 29.81
N GLY A 420 18.74 29.38 28.62
CA GLY A 420 18.53 30.82 28.42
C GLY A 420 17.39 31.37 29.26
N ASP A 421 16.25 30.69 29.26
CA ASP A 421 15.11 31.09 30.10
C ASP A 421 15.42 30.95 31.60
N ARG A 422 16.12 29.88 31.94
CA ARG A 422 16.56 29.69 33.33
C ARG A 422 17.41 30.84 33.81
N ILE A 423 18.43 31.24 33.07
CA ILE A 423 19.32 32.35 33.44
C ILE A 423 18.56 33.66 33.43
N ALA A 424 17.76 33.95 32.44
CA ALA A 424 16.99 35.17 32.35
C ALA A 424 16.02 35.38 33.52
N ARG A 425 15.45 34.31 34.08
CA ARG A 425 14.51 34.33 35.20
C ARG A 425 15.19 34.44 36.57
N VAL A 426 16.41 33.95 36.69
CA VAL A 426 17.15 33.99 37.96
C VAL A 426 17.57 35.37 38.37
N PHE A 427 17.97 36.18 37.40
CA PHE A 427 18.43 37.55 37.65
C PHE A 427 17.28 38.57 37.71
N THR A 428 16.04 38.12 37.52
CA THR A 428 14.87 38.97 37.77
C THR A 428 14.71 39.12 39.30
N PRO A 429 14.81 40.29 39.86
CA PRO A 429 14.56 40.48 41.26
C PRO A 429 13.13 40.08 41.58
N PRO A 430 12.86 39.30 42.65
CA PRO A 430 11.50 39.14 43.13
C PRO A 430 10.95 40.54 43.46
N ASN A 431 9.80 40.88 42.88
CA ASN A 431 9.18 42.21 43.06
C ASN A 431 8.65 42.46 44.48
N GLN A 432 9.00 41.63 45.45
CA GLN A 432 8.70 41.83 46.86
C GLN A 432 9.90 42.48 47.55
N ILE A 433 9.89 43.80 47.59
CA ILE A 433 10.66 44.53 48.58
C ILE A 433 9.88 44.39 49.88
N ASP A 434 10.33 43.51 50.78
CA ASP A 434 9.84 43.48 52.16
C ASP A 434 10.33 44.73 52.85
N LEU A 435 9.49 45.75 52.82
CA LEU A 435 9.71 46.96 53.64
C LEU A 435 9.40 46.60 55.12
N ARG A 436 10.39 46.17 55.86
CA ARG A 436 10.26 46.08 57.29
C ARG A 436 10.44 47.49 57.86
N VAL A 437 9.34 48.09 58.20
CA VAL A 437 9.34 49.28 59.02
C VAL A 437 9.54 48.83 60.51
N SER A 438 10.69 49.06 61.07
CA SER A 438 10.87 48.87 62.53
C SER A 438 10.04 49.93 63.29
N PRO A 439 9.17 49.52 64.22
CA PRO A 439 8.44 50.50 65.03
C PRO A 439 9.43 51.42 65.74
N LEU A 440 9.24 52.72 65.59
CA LEU A 440 9.95 53.74 66.30
C LEU A 440 9.58 53.65 67.76
N ASN A 441 10.54 53.37 68.62
CA ASN A 441 10.40 53.65 70.03
C ASN A 441 10.52 55.16 70.23
N PHE A 442 9.41 55.81 70.55
CA PHE A 442 9.40 57.19 71.00
C PHE A 442 9.98 57.22 72.41
N ALA A 443 11.21 57.59 72.50
CA ALA A 443 11.74 58.14 73.80
C ALA A 443 11.37 59.61 73.79
N GLU A 444 10.79 60.05 74.91
CA GLU A 444 10.52 61.46 75.18
C GLU A 444 11.87 62.24 75.26
N ASP A 445 12.38 62.68 74.12
CA ASP A 445 13.30 63.78 74.04
C ASP A 445 13.42 64.31 72.58
N ASP A 446 13.43 65.59 72.42
CA ASP A 446 13.19 66.50 71.34
C ASP A 446 14.19 66.45 70.16
N THR A 447 14.37 65.31 69.53
CA THR A 447 15.09 65.24 68.27
C THR A 447 14.29 64.35 67.24
N ALA A 448 14.06 64.85 66.03
CA ALA A 448 13.33 64.17 64.96
C ALA A 448 13.88 62.79 64.76
N PRO A 449 13.00 61.76 64.71
CA PRO A 449 13.43 60.36 64.51
C PRO A 449 14.01 60.18 63.14
N ASP A 450 15.24 59.66 63.09
CA ASP A 450 15.87 59.19 61.88
C ASP A 450 15.18 57.90 61.42
N MET A 451 14.26 58.02 60.40
CA MET A 451 13.57 56.86 59.79
C MET A 451 14.53 56.11 58.86
N THR A 452 15.22 55.13 59.39
CA THR A 452 15.96 54.21 58.55
C THR A 452 15.03 53.13 57.96
N VAL A 453 14.70 53.27 56.73
CA VAL A 453 14.02 52.19 55.95
C VAL A 453 15.08 51.19 55.50
N LYS A 454 15.10 50.01 56.14
CA LYS A 454 15.99 48.93 55.73
C LYS A 454 15.35 48.21 54.56
N VAL A 455 15.83 48.46 53.36
CA VAL A 455 15.44 47.70 52.15
C VAL A 455 16.30 46.44 52.14
N GLU A 456 15.74 45.31 52.51
CA GLU A 456 16.40 44.01 52.29
C GLU A 456 16.24 43.58 50.87
N VAL A 457 17.30 43.67 50.08
CA VAL A 457 17.34 43.05 48.73
C VAL A 457 17.40 41.53 48.94
N PRO A 458 16.47 40.78 48.35
CA PRO A 458 16.47 39.34 48.48
C PRO A 458 17.81 38.74 48.08
N LYS A 459 18.36 37.87 48.91
CA LYS A 459 19.58 37.11 48.60
C LYS A 459 19.30 36.23 47.36
N GLN A 460 20.23 36.24 46.41
CA GLN A 460 20.23 35.25 45.35
C GLN A 460 20.48 33.86 45.97
N GLU A 461 19.45 33.00 45.92
CA GLU A 461 19.48 31.70 46.59
C GLU A 461 19.78 30.59 45.60
N ASN A 462 20.05 29.38 46.12
CA ASN A 462 20.19 28.18 45.30
C ASN A 462 18.88 27.84 44.58
N ASN A 463 18.95 27.19 43.45
CA ASN A 463 17.80 26.82 42.67
C ASN A 463 17.86 25.38 42.21
N PHE A 464 16.75 24.67 42.36
CA PHE A 464 16.44 23.47 41.64
C PHE A 464 15.35 23.78 40.61
N TRP A 465 15.47 23.22 39.43
CA TRP A 465 14.48 23.40 38.38
C TRP A 465 14.28 22.13 37.60
N LEU A 466 13.05 21.92 37.11
CA LEU A 466 12.63 20.82 36.26
C LEU A 466 11.79 21.39 35.12
N ASN A 467 12.05 20.95 33.89
CA ASN A 467 11.32 21.37 32.73
C ASN A 467 10.91 20.16 31.92
N TYR A 468 9.66 20.12 31.48
CA TYR A 468 9.13 19.17 30.51
C TYR A 468 8.88 19.89 29.18
N VAL A 469 9.45 19.37 28.13
CA VAL A 469 9.35 19.92 26.77
C VAL A 469 8.72 18.91 25.84
N LYS A 470 7.80 19.39 25.05
CA LYS A 470 7.20 18.68 23.95
C LYS A 470 7.49 19.43 22.65
N ASN A 471 7.95 18.73 21.60
CA ASN A 471 8.15 19.32 20.30
C ASN A 471 7.49 18.48 19.20
N TRP A 472 7.09 19.15 18.15
CA TRP A 472 6.52 18.59 16.92
C TRP A 472 7.12 19.34 15.74
N GLY A 473 7.44 18.61 14.68
CA GLY A 473 7.95 19.24 13.49
C GLY A 473 7.69 18.40 12.26
N SER A 474 7.76 19.06 11.12
CA SER A 474 7.77 18.44 9.81
C SER A 474 8.98 18.92 9.03
N LEU A 475 9.61 18.00 8.32
CA LEU A 475 10.83 18.21 7.59
C LEU A 475 10.56 18.18 6.09
N ARG A 476 11.39 18.87 5.35
CA ARG A 476 11.43 18.74 3.89
C ARG A 476 11.57 17.27 3.49
N GLY A 477 10.68 16.78 2.61
CA GLY A 477 10.66 15.38 2.19
C GLY A 477 9.62 14.51 2.91
N GLY A 478 8.76 15.11 3.78
CA GLY A 478 7.58 14.44 4.35
C GLY A 478 7.87 13.58 5.57
N THR A 479 8.97 13.82 6.27
CA THR A 479 9.23 13.20 7.58
C THR A 479 8.68 14.09 8.68
N ASP A 480 7.77 13.56 9.48
CA ASP A 480 7.28 14.19 10.69
C ASP A 480 8.02 13.66 11.92
N TYR A 481 8.18 14.51 12.92
CA TYR A 481 8.73 14.08 14.21
C TYR A 481 7.98 14.68 15.39
N HIS A 482 8.02 13.97 16.49
CA HIS A 482 7.50 14.43 17.77
C HIS A 482 8.41 13.96 18.91
N GLY A 483 8.69 14.86 19.83
CA GLY A 483 9.58 14.60 20.94
C GLY A 483 9.00 14.95 22.29
N SER A 484 9.56 14.33 23.33
CA SER A 484 9.33 14.68 24.74
C SER A 484 10.67 14.62 25.45
N VAL A 485 11.05 15.71 26.13
CA VAL A 485 12.31 15.82 26.86
C VAL A 485 12.03 16.31 28.26
N ILE A 486 12.61 15.67 29.25
CA ILE A 486 12.68 16.14 30.64
C ILE A 486 14.09 16.65 30.85
N VAL A 487 14.20 17.86 31.40
CA VAL A 487 15.47 18.47 31.77
C VAL A 487 15.39 18.90 33.21
N GLY A 488 16.34 18.49 34.01
CA GLY A 488 16.46 18.90 35.40
C GLY A 488 17.85 19.47 35.70
N GLY A 489 17.91 20.47 36.54
CA GLY A 489 19.16 21.11 36.88
C GLY A 489 19.19 21.77 38.24
N TYR A 490 20.39 22.06 38.67
CA TYR A 490 20.69 22.78 39.90
C TYR A 490 21.74 23.84 39.63
N ASP A 491 21.53 25.04 40.18
CA ASP A 491 22.48 26.13 40.10
C ASP A 491 22.56 26.96 41.38
N ARG A 492 23.68 27.65 41.53
CA ARG A 492 23.93 28.54 42.65
C ARG A 492 24.62 29.84 42.21
N PRO A 493 24.45 30.91 42.98
CA PRO A 493 25.12 32.17 42.70
C PRO A 493 26.63 32.12 43.09
N PHE A 494 27.42 32.83 42.31
CA PHE A 494 28.82 33.15 42.56
C PHE A 494 28.98 34.67 42.60
N GLY A 495 28.96 35.26 43.79
CA GLY A 495 28.90 36.71 43.95
C GLY A 495 27.55 37.28 43.52
N LYS A 496 27.54 38.58 43.14
CA LYS A 496 26.28 39.29 42.83
C LYS A 496 25.85 39.21 41.37
N LYS A 497 26.74 38.80 40.47
CA LYS A 497 26.50 38.90 39.00
C LYS A 497 26.61 37.58 38.27
N TRP A 498 27.16 36.55 38.90
CA TRP A 498 27.40 35.27 38.25
C TRP A 498 26.57 34.16 38.85
N ARG A 499 26.20 33.21 38.01
CA ARG A 499 25.53 31.98 38.38
C ARG A 499 26.07 30.83 37.55
N ALA A 500 26.24 29.65 38.15
CA ALA A 500 26.62 28.45 37.41
C ALA A 500 25.86 27.24 37.93
N GLY A 501 25.66 26.27 37.03
CA GLY A 501 24.88 25.09 37.33
C GLY A 501 25.24 23.91 36.48
N VAL A 502 24.60 22.81 36.83
CA VAL A 502 24.66 21.52 36.12
C VAL A 502 23.26 21.13 35.71
N PHE A 503 23.14 20.37 34.65
CA PHE A 503 21.85 19.84 34.21
C PHE A 503 21.99 18.46 33.55
N ALA A 504 20.90 17.72 33.55
CA ALA A 504 20.76 16.46 32.82
C ALA A 504 19.49 16.47 32.00
N THR A 505 19.53 15.81 30.86
CA THR A 505 18.36 15.63 29.96
C THR A 505 18.11 14.18 29.70
N TYR A 506 16.83 13.81 29.59
CA TYR A 506 16.38 12.55 29.07
C TYR A 506 15.19 12.79 28.16
N GLY A 507 15.28 12.33 26.91
CA GLY A 507 14.24 12.54 25.92
C GLY A 507 13.99 11.35 25.03
N THR A 508 12.81 11.35 24.43
CA THR A 508 12.43 10.41 23.38
C THR A 508 11.88 11.18 22.21
N ILE A 509 12.36 10.88 21.00
CA ILE A 509 11.90 11.50 19.77
C ILE A 509 11.49 10.39 18.82
N GLY A 510 10.23 10.42 18.35
CA GLY A 510 9.70 9.56 17.31
C GLY A 510 9.75 10.27 15.98
N TYR A 511 10.12 9.56 14.94
CA TYR A 511 10.11 9.99 13.53
C TYR A 511 9.19 9.08 12.74
N GLY A 512 8.46 9.65 11.78
CA GLY A 512 7.61 8.93 10.86
C GLY A 512 7.68 9.54 9.46
N ALA A 513 7.98 8.72 8.48
CA ALA A 513 7.86 9.00 7.06
C ALA A 513 6.94 7.94 6.43
N GLU A 514 6.65 8.06 5.14
CA GLU A 514 5.72 7.17 4.44
C GLU A 514 6.08 5.68 4.61
N SER A 515 7.37 5.34 4.51
CA SER A 515 7.86 3.95 4.55
C SER A 515 8.75 3.63 5.73
N SER A 516 9.01 4.61 6.62
CA SER A 516 9.98 4.42 7.71
C SER A 516 9.50 5.02 9.03
N ARG A 517 10.00 4.47 10.11
CA ARG A 517 9.78 4.95 11.48
C ARG A 517 11.07 4.83 12.27
N ALA A 518 11.33 5.81 13.13
CA ALA A 518 12.44 5.72 14.05
C ALA A 518 12.05 6.19 15.45
N THR A 519 12.74 5.66 16.43
CA THR A 519 12.67 6.11 17.83
C THR A 519 14.07 6.37 18.34
N VAL A 520 14.28 7.55 18.92
CA VAL A 520 15.55 8.01 19.46
C VAL A 520 15.40 8.28 20.94
N TYR A 521 16.28 7.69 21.74
CA TYR A 521 16.44 8.01 23.17
C TYR A 521 17.68 8.88 23.33
N ASP A 522 17.50 10.11 23.78
CA ASP A 522 18.55 11.13 23.96
C ASP A 522 18.82 11.37 25.44
N THR A 523 20.06 11.17 25.86
CA THR A 523 20.50 11.39 27.24
C THR A 523 21.75 12.26 27.24
N ARG A 524 21.69 13.42 27.91
CA ARG A 524 22.82 14.36 27.97
C ARG A 524 23.05 14.83 29.38
N LEU A 525 24.30 15.23 29.64
CA LEU A 525 24.74 15.93 30.84
C LEU A 525 25.42 17.23 30.42
N GLY A 526 25.22 18.29 31.18
CA GLY A 526 25.78 19.58 30.82
C GLY A 526 26.05 20.50 32.01
N LEU A 527 26.81 21.54 31.70
CA LEU A 527 27.16 22.63 32.56
C LEU A 527 26.70 23.94 31.93
N TYR A 528 26.35 24.90 32.75
CA TYR A 528 26.05 26.24 32.26
C TYR A 528 26.48 27.30 33.25
N ALA A 529 26.73 28.52 32.73
CA ALA A 529 27.00 29.70 33.51
C ALA A 529 26.29 30.91 32.93
N GLY A 530 25.85 31.80 33.79
CA GLY A 530 25.20 33.04 33.38
C GLY A 530 25.81 34.23 34.11
N TYR A 531 25.86 35.37 33.44
CA TYR A 531 26.26 36.67 33.96
C TYR A 531 25.13 37.67 33.74
N HIS A 532 24.84 38.44 34.76
CA HIS A 532 23.85 39.49 34.71
C HIS A 532 24.39 40.80 35.32
N ASN A 533 24.18 41.87 34.59
CA ASN A 533 24.25 43.22 35.17
C ASN A 533 22.94 43.96 34.84
N ARG A 534 22.87 45.25 35.15
CA ARG A 534 21.65 46.05 34.98
C ARG A 534 21.07 46.02 33.56
N GLU A 535 21.93 45.91 32.56
CA GLU A 535 21.58 46.09 31.12
C GLU A 535 21.91 44.88 30.30
N SER A 536 22.76 43.97 30.77
CA SER A 536 23.27 42.86 29.96
C SER A 536 23.07 41.50 30.62
N ASP A 537 22.56 40.56 29.86
CA ASP A 537 22.51 39.15 30.21
C ASP A 537 23.39 38.36 29.25
N VAL A 538 24.23 37.49 29.81
CA VAL A 538 25.03 36.53 29.03
C VAL A 538 24.84 35.16 29.65
N TYR A 539 24.65 34.15 28.83
CA TYR A 539 24.81 32.76 29.27
C TYR A 539 25.63 31.96 28.27
N LEU A 540 26.28 30.94 28.80
CA LEU A 540 27.01 29.94 28.04
C LEU A 540 26.68 28.56 28.61
N TYR A 541 26.59 27.56 27.74
CA TYR A 541 26.45 26.18 28.17
C TYR A 541 27.29 25.23 27.30
N ILE A 542 27.59 24.08 27.86
CA ILE A 542 28.17 22.93 27.18
C ILE A 542 27.45 21.67 27.67
N ASN A 543 27.10 20.78 26.73
CA ASN A 543 26.56 19.49 27.08
C ASN A 543 27.16 18.40 26.19
N GLY A 544 27.07 17.16 26.64
CA GLY A 544 27.43 15.99 25.86
C GLY A 544 26.58 14.80 26.26
N GLY A 545 26.36 13.92 25.29
CA GLY A 545 25.49 12.78 25.51
C GLY A 545 25.52 11.71 24.47
N GLN A 546 24.59 10.78 24.63
CA GLN A 546 24.43 9.63 23.73
C GLN A 546 22.97 9.54 23.26
N LEU A 547 22.82 9.28 21.97
CA LEU A 547 21.56 8.91 21.35
C LEU A 547 21.57 7.40 21.06
N ARG A 548 20.48 6.73 21.40
CA ARG A 548 20.20 5.33 21.01
C ARG A 548 19.07 5.36 20.01
N ASN A 549 19.37 4.91 18.79
CA ASN A 549 18.48 5.01 17.65
C ASN A 549 17.97 3.61 17.31
N SER A 550 16.66 3.50 17.08
CA SER A 550 15.99 2.31 16.54
C SER A 550 15.26 2.73 15.27
N LEU A 551 15.60 2.12 14.17
CA LEU A 551 15.08 2.43 12.83
C LEU A 551 14.34 1.22 12.27
N HIS A 552 13.20 1.48 11.62
CA HIS A 552 12.44 0.51 10.86
C HIS A 552 12.07 1.11 9.50
N ARG A 553 12.33 0.37 8.40
CA ARG A 553 12.02 0.78 7.04
C ARG A 553 11.25 -0.34 6.33
N GLY A 554 10.13 0.00 5.66
CA GLY A 554 9.35 -0.91 4.84
C GLY A 554 9.69 -0.78 3.36
N ILE A 555 9.62 -1.88 2.62
CA ILE A 555 9.63 -1.95 1.15
C ILE A 555 8.35 -2.68 0.78
N SER A 556 7.24 -1.94 0.81
CA SER A 556 5.89 -2.53 0.82
C SER A 556 5.55 -3.32 -0.44
N SER A 557 5.96 -2.84 -1.61
CA SER A 557 5.71 -3.51 -2.89
C SER A 557 6.43 -4.86 -3.01
N LEU A 558 7.53 -5.05 -2.25
CA LEU A 558 8.26 -6.31 -2.18
C LEU A 558 7.88 -7.14 -0.95
N GLY A 559 6.97 -6.66 -0.09
CA GLY A 559 6.61 -7.33 1.15
C GLY A 559 7.75 -7.41 2.18
N LEU A 560 8.79 -6.57 2.06
CA LEU A 560 9.99 -6.61 2.87
C LEU A 560 10.01 -5.48 3.91
N SER A 561 10.76 -5.70 4.99
CA SER A 561 11.04 -4.67 5.98
C SER A 561 12.41 -4.85 6.63
N THR A 562 13.01 -3.73 7.04
CA THR A 562 14.31 -3.72 7.71
C THR A 562 14.21 -3.15 9.12
N ASN A 563 15.14 -3.56 9.97
CA ASN A 563 15.34 -3.00 11.30
C ASN A 563 16.82 -2.74 11.55
N ALA A 564 17.12 -1.63 12.24
CA ALA A 564 18.47 -1.31 12.66
C ALA A 564 18.48 -0.64 14.05
N ASN A 565 19.52 -0.90 14.82
CA ASN A 565 19.78 -0.22 16.09
C ASN A 565 21.23 0.27 16.08
N TYR A 566 21.41 1.55 16.38
CA TYR A 566 22.74 2.15 16.40
C TYR A 566 22.85 3.26 17.48
N LYS A 567 24.05 3.71 17.72
CA LYS A 567 24.34 4.75 18.70
C LYS A 567 25.02 5.95 18.04
N SER A 568 24.65 7.14 18.52
CA SER A 568 25.34 8.38 18.18
C SER A 568 25.81 9.09 19.45
N ARG A 569 26.84 9.89 19.35
CA ARG A 569 27.34 10.76 20.43
C ARG A 569 27.23 12.19 19.97
N ILE A 570 26.83 13.08 20.87
CA ILE A 570 26.72 14.50 20.59
C ILE A 570 27.46 15.30 21.65
N VAL A 571 28.10 16.36 21.20
CA VAL A 571 28.62 17.43 22.06
C VAL A 571 28.09 18.74 21.50
N GLU A 572 27.58 19.59 22.37
CA GLU A 572 26.97 20.87 22.01
C GLU A 572 27.47 21.96 22.91
N VAL A 573 27.75 23.12 22.34
CA VAL A 573 28.05 24.37 23.03
C VAL A 573 27.19 25.47 22.45
N GLY A 574 26.67 26.33 23.33
CA GLY A 574 25.90 27.47 22.88
C GLY A 574 25.87 28.59 23.94
N GLY A 575 25.22 29.67 23.56
CA GLY A 575 25.08 30.79 24.45
C GLY A 575 24.38 31.99 23.80
N GLU A 576 24.07 32.96 24.64
CA GLU A 576 23.33 34.14 24.23
C GLU A 576 23.84 35.39 24.95
N TYR A 577 23.85 36.49 24.23
CA TYR A 577 24.00 37.83 24.74
C TYR A 577 22.74 38.63 24.50
N LYS A 578 22.22 39.29 25.54
CA LYS A 578 21.11 40.25 25.46
C LYS A 578 21.53 41.60 26.07
N TYR A 579 21.04 42.67 25.49
CA TYR A 579 21.18 44.00 26.00
C TYR A 579 19.84 44.67 26.20
N ASP A 580 19.48 45.06 27.41
CA ASP A 580 18.20 45.69 27.74
C ASP A 580 18.26 47.19 27.45
N LEU A 581 17.49 47.67 26.50
CA LEU A 581 17.41 49.06 26.11
C LEU A 581 16.58 49.88 27.07
N GLN A 582 15.76 49.27 27.92
CA GLN A 582 14.81 49.94 28.81
C GLN A 582 14.77 49.30 30.20
N PRO A 583 15.91 49.21 30.93
CA PRO A 583 16.00 48.42 32.16
C PRO A 583 15.20 49.02 33.36
N HIS A 584 14.70 50.22 33.24
CA HIS A 584 13.92 50.88 34.28
C HIS A 584 12.42 51.09 33.97
N LYS A 585 11.93 50.47 32.86
CA LYS A 585 10.53 50.54 32.45
C LYS A 585 9.81 49.22 32.78
N GLN A 586 8.46 49.29 32.75
CA GLN A 586 7.64 48.06 32.90
C GLN A 586 7.82 47.10 31.74
N TRP A 587 8.13 47.60 30.56
CA TRP A 587 8.45 46.83 29.37
C TRP A 587 9.95 46.87 29.13
N HIS A 588 10.58 45.74 29.06
CA HIS A 588 11.98 45.55 28.71
C HIS A 588 12.08 45.17 27.24
N VAL A 589 12.90 45.87 26.50
CA VAL A 589 13.13 45.61 25.07
C VAL A 589 14.59 45.23 24.92
N SER A 590 14.86 43.96 24.63
CA SER A 590 16.22 43.43 24.59
C SER A 590 16.57 42.84 23.24
N PRO A 591 17.34 43.51 22.38
CA PRO A 591 17.99 42.83 21.27
C PRO A 591 18.91 41.71 21.82
N TYR A 592 18.92 40.58 21.07
CA TYR A 592 19.73 39.45 21.46
C TYR A 592 20.44 38.82 20.26
N VAL A 593 21.56 38.17 20.53
CA VAL A 593 22.27 37.28 19.62
C VAL A 593 22.57 36.00 20.38
N ASN A 594 22.19 34.89 19.77
CA ASN A 594 22.41 33.53 20.23
C ASN A 594 23.28 32.77 19.23
N PHE A 595 24.11 31.85 19.70
CA PHE A 595 24.86 30.92 18.90
C PHE A 595 24.74 29.50 19.40
N GLN A 596 24.79 28.55 18.49
CA GLN A 596 24.76 27.12 18.73
C GLN A 596 25.78 26.42 17.85
N ALA A 597 26.62 25.59 18.44
CA ALA A 597 27.53 24.70 17.73
C ALA A 597 27.39 23.30 18.31
N SER A 598 27.17 22.31 17.43
CA SER A 598 27.07 20.92 17.85
C SER A 598 27.86 19.99 16.92
N HIS A 599 28.52 19.01 17.52
CA HIS A 599 29.21 17.94 16.79
C HIS A 599 28.57 16.61 17.15
N LEU A 600 28.02 15.90 16.14
CA LEU A 600 27.42 14.60 16.30
C LEU A 600 28.24 13.57 15.51
N LYS A 601 28.56 12.45 16.16
CA LYS A 601 29.19 11.29 15.55
C LYS A 601 28.26 10.09 15.64
N GLN A 602 27.85 9.57 14.50
CA GLN A 602 27.05 8.35 14.35
C GLN A 602 27.98 7.16 14.14
N ASN A 603 27.72 6.05 14.82
CA ASN A 603 28.40 4.79 14.53
C ASN A 603 27.86 4.18 13.24
N SER A 604 28.69 3.39 12.55
CA SER A 604 28.23 2.53 11.45
C SER A 604 27.20 1.50 11.95
N TYR A 605 26.30 1.08 11.07
CA TYR A 605 25.32 0.04 11.37
C TYR A 605 24.89 -0.70 10.11
N ASN A 606 24.33 -1.91 10.31
CA ASN A 606 23.70 -2.73 9.29
C ASN A 606 22.20 -2.87 9.58
N GLU A 607 21.39 -2.73 8.58
CA GLU A 607 20.00 -3.14 8.59
C GLU A 607 19.89 -4.66 8.56
N ARG A 608 18.72 -5.21 8.92
CA ARG A 608 18.40 -6.63 8.87
C ARG A 608 16.93 -6.83 8.52
N GLY A 609 16.63 -7.82 7.69
CA GLY A 609 15.25 -8.23 7.40
C GLY A 609 14.85 -8.18 5.92
N ALA A 610 15.60 -7.48 5.06
CA ALA A 610 15.28 -7.35 3.64
C ALA A 610 16.35 -7.96 2.70
N GLY A 611 17.14 -8.93 3.18
CA GLY A 611 18.13 -9.64 2.36
C GLY A 611 19.09 -8.68 1.66
N ILE A 612 19.24 -8.82 0.35
CA ILE A 612 20.14 -8.00 -0.47
C ILE A 612 19.86 -6.49 -0.41
N TYR A 613 18.65 -6.07 -0.03
CA TYR A 613 18.22 -4.68 0.07
C TYR A 613 18.52 -4.05 1.44
N ASN A 614 19.11 -4.80 2.39
CA ASN A 614 19.58 -4.23 3.64
C ASN A 614 20.68 -3.20 3.36
N GLN A 615 20.59 -2.06 4.05
CA GLN A 615 21.63 -1.02 3.94
C GLN A 615 22.69 -1.22 5.03
N HIS A 616 23.95 -1.08 4.62
CA HIS A 616 25.06 -0.75 5.51
C HIS A 616 25.27 0.76 5.46
N VAL A 617 25.25 1.40 6.60
CA VAL A 617 25.49 2.83 6.74
C VAL A 617 26.83 3.04 7.42
N ASP A 618 27.73 3.78 6.78
CA ASP A 618 29.04 4.09 7.31
C ASP A 618 28.94 4.97 8.58
N ALA A 619 29.99 4.96 9.39
CA ALA A 619 30.13 5.91 10.47
C ALA A 619 30.32 7.31 9.92
N GLU A 620 29.46 8.23 10.33
CA GLU A 620 29.47 9.62 9.85
C GLU A 620 29.52 10.62 11.02
N SER A 621 30.07 11.78 10.73
CA SER A 621 30.08 12.90 11.69
C SER A 621 29.65 14.19 11.02
N ASN A 622 28.85 14.98 11.72
CA ASN A 622 28.39 16.27 11.24
C ASN A 622 28.66 17.36 12.29
N THR A 623 29.10 18.52 11.83
CA THR A 623 29.28 19.70 12.69
C THR A 623 28.32 20.79 12.24
N TYR A 624 27.33 21.06 13.09
CA TYR A 624 26.33 22.09 12.87
C TYR A 624 26.75 23.38 13.58
N LEU A 625 26.63 24.51 12.89
CA LEU A 625 26.85 25.85 13.42
C LEU A 625 25.71 26.75 13.00
N ALA A 626 25.09 27.43 13.96
CA ALA A 626 24.01 28.38 13.71
C ALA A 626 24.11 29.61 14.61
N ALA A 627 23.51 30.69 14.15
CA ALA A 627 23.25 31.86 14.98
C ALA A 627 21.78 32.29 14.83
N GLN A 628 21.29 32.96 15.85
CA GLN A 628 19.97 33.56 15.89
C GLN A 628 20.08 34.99 16.39
N ALA A 629 19.40 35.93 15.78
CA ALA A 629 19.33 37.32 16.25
C ALA A 629 17.88 37.79 16.23
N GLY A 630 17.54 38.69 17.16
CA GLY A 630 16.17 39.16 17.27
C GLY A 630 15.91 40.12 18.42
N LEU A 631 14.65 40.24 18.80
CA LEU A 631 14.17 41.07 19.90
C LEU A 631 13.42 40.22 20.93
N ASP A 632 13.70 40.46 22.17
CA ASP A 632 13.07 39.87 23.37
C ASP A 632 12.31 40.98 24.10
N LEU A 633 10.99 40.89 24.12
CA LEU A 633 10.10 41.85 24.80
C LEU A 633 9.60 41.20 26.07
N LYS A 634 9.82 41.83 27.25
CA LYS A 634 9.38 41.33 28.55
C LYS A 634 8.61 42.37 29.32
N ARG A 635 7.63 41.91 30.06
CA ARG A 635 6.96 42.69 31.07
C ARG A 635 6.93 41.93 32.37
N TYR A 636 7.41 42.61 33.44
CA TYR A 636 7.33 42.10 34.80
C TYR A 636 6.07 42.63 35.49
N TYR A 637 5.46 41.80 36.30
CA TYR A 637 4.37 42.11 37.19
C TYR A 637 4.66 41.54 38.58
N ARG A 638 3.82 41.79 39.56
CA ARG A 638 4.10 41.57 40.96
C ARG A 638 4.61 40.15 41.32
N THR A 639 4.11 39.10 40.67
CA THR A 639 4.40 37.71 40.99
C THR A 639 5.08 36.96 39.85
N GLY A 640 5.21 37.58 38.68
CA GLY A 640 5.72 36.87 37.53
C GLY A 640 6.13 37.75 36.35
N MET A 641 6.25 37.14 35.20
CA MET A 641 6.58 37.81 33.95
C MET A 641 5.84 37.22 32.77
N PHE A 642 5.69 38.04 31.73
CA PHE A 642 5.26 37.66 30.39
C PHE A 642 6.29 38.15 29.38
N GLY A 643 6.53 37.35 28.31
CA GLY A 643 7.51 37.74 27.30
C GLY A 643 7.13 37.25 25.91
N LEU A 644 7.51 38.05 24.92
CA LEU A 644 7.42 37.74 23.47
C LEU A 644 8.83 37.77 22.89
N ARG A 645 9.15 36.89 22.00
CA ARG A 645 10.43 36.82 21.32
C ARG A 645 10.26 36.63 19.84
N PHE A 646 10.98 37.43 19.05
CA PHE A 646 11.01 37.37 17.61
C PHE A 646 12.46 37.29 17.14
N GLY A 647 12.74 36.45 16.17
CA GLY A 647 14.09 36.34 15.67
C GLY A 647 14.19 35.59 14.33
N VAL A 648 15.39 35.62 13.80
CA VAL A 648 15.79 34.85 12.63
C VAL A 648 16.97 33.99 13.01
N LYS A 649 16.83 32.67 12.84
CA LYS A 649 17.90 31.66 13.01
C LYS A 649 18.46 31.30 11.65
N HIS A 650 19.79 31.27 11.53
CA HIS A 650 20.47 30.86 10.30
C HIS A 650 21.55 29.81 10.60
N GLY A 651 21.47 28.68 9.88
CA GLY A 651 22.51 27.63 9.92
C GLY A 651 23.57 27.89 8.86
N PHE A 652 24.82 27.99 9.29
CA PHE A 652 25.97 28.26 8.42
C PHE A 652 26.60 26.99 7.85
N THR A 653 26.73 25.95 8.69
CA THR A 653 27.35 24.66 8.30
C THR A 653 26.54 23.50 8.88
N GLY A 654 26.70 22.31 8.29
CA GLY A 654 26.12 21.07 8.81
C GLY A 654 24.58 21.01 8.82
N VAL A 655 23.92 21.89 8.04
CA VAL A 655 22.47 21.94 7.96
C VAL A 655 21.93 20.71 7.23
N ASP A 656 22.64 20.30 6.18
CA ASP A 656 22.31 19.16 5.31
C ASP A 656 23.27 18.00 5.61
N PRO A 657 22.99 17.11 6.57
CA PRO A 657 23.85 15.96 6.84
C PRO A 657 23.86 15.00 5.65
N ASP A 658 25.01 14.39 5.45
CA ASP A 658 25.32 13.49 4.35
C ASP A 658 25.59 12.08 4.91
N LEU A 659 25.05 11.05 4.30
CA LEU A 659 25.28 9.66 4.67
C LEU A 659 25.89 8.90 3.51
N ARG A 660 26.80 7.98 3.82
CA ARG A 660 27.30 7.00 2.87
C ARG A 660 26.63 5.66 3.18
N ILE A 661 25.94 5.10 2.18
CA ILE A 661 25.25 3.82 2.28
C ILE A 661 25.78 2.86 1.21
N SER A 662 25.77 1.57 1.52
CA SER A 662 25.92 0.48 0.56
C SER A 662 24.85 -0.57 0.83
N TYR A 663 24.57 -1.45 -0.13
CA TYR A 663 23.60 -2.53 0.04
C TYR A 663 24.29 -3.84 0.37
N GLU A 664 23.64 -4.72 1.13
CA GLU A 664 24.18 -6.04 1.46
C GLU A 664 24.49 -6.87 0.21
N GLY A 665 23.66 -6.73 -0.84
CA GLY A 665 23.91 -7.37 -2.13
C GLY A 665 25.08 -6.81 -2.92
N ASP A 666 25.53 -5.56 -2.64
CA ASP A 666 26.72 -4.94 -3.24
C ASP A 666 27.47 -4.05 -2.24
N ALA A 667 28.26 -4.69 -1.40
CA ALA A 667 29.08 -3.98 -0.41
C ALA A 667 30.28 -3.22 -1.02
N THR A 668 30.55 -3.37 -2.32
CA THR A 668 31.68 -2.72 -2.99
C THR A 668 31.36 -1.32 -3.49
N ASN A 669 30.11 -1.03 -3.78
CA ASN A 669 29.64 0.27 -4.21
C ASN A 669 28.96 1.01 -3.04
N SER A 670 29.29 2.28 -2.89
CA SER A 670 28.66 3.15 -1.91
C SER A 670 28.01 4.35 -2.59
N TYR A 671 26.87 4.76 -2.06
CA TYR A 671 26.05 5.84 -2.55
C TYR A 671 25.92 6.92 -1.48
N ARG A 672 25.82 8.18 -1.89
CA ARG A 672 25.60 9.30 -0.96
C ARG A 672 24.14 9.68 -0.92
N LEU A 673 23.60 9.68 0.30
CA LEU A 673 22.24 10.14 0.60
C LEU A 673 22.34 11.46 1.37
N ARG A 674 21.85 12.55 0.78
CA ARG A 674 21.85 13.88 1.39
C ARG A 674 20.44 14.33 1.74
N GLN A 675 20.23 14.67 3.00
CA GLN A 675 18.98 15.27 3.45
C GLN A 675 19.09 16.80 3.39
N LYS A 676 18.27 17.42 2.55
CA LYS A 676 18.19 18.89 2.47
C LYS A 676 17.27 19.42 3.56
N ARG A 677 17.73 20.49 4.25
CA ARG A 677 16.99 21.22 5.27
C ARG A 677 17.01 22.70 4.96
N ASP A 678 16.07 23.44 5.52
CA ASP A 678 16.07 24.90 5.41
C ASP A 678 17.17 25.49 6.29
N LYS A 679 17.93 26.44 5.73
CA LYS A 679 19.02 27.11 6.45
C LYS A 679 18.54 28.24 7.35
N THR A 680 17.41 28.85 6.99
CA THR A 680 16.89 30.03 7.68
C THR A 680 15.49 29.77 8.19
N HIS A 681 15.25 30.11 9.47
CA HIS A 681 13.95 29.97 10.12
C HIS A 681 13.57 31.28 10.80
N PHE A 682 12.33 31.72 10.66
CA PHE A 682 11.72 32.73 11.51
C PHE A 682 11.32 32.08 12.83
N VAL A 683 11.66 32.73 13.93
CA VAL A 683 11.41 32.23 15.28
C VAL A 683 10.47 33.19 16.00
N PHE A 684 9.41 32.64 16.55
CA PHE A 684 8.47 33.37 17.40
C PHE A 684 8.24 32.57 18.66
N SER A 685 8.38 33.18 19.85
CA SER A 685 8.02 32.52 21.11
C SER A 685 7.22 33.42 22.04
N LEU A 686 6.36 32.76 22.79
CA LEU A 686 5.53 33.32 23.87
C LEU A 686 5.87 32.58 25.16
N ARG A 687 6.16 33.30 26.24
CA ARG A 687 6.54 32.72 27.52
C ARG A 687 5.94 33.46 28.70
N GLY A 688 5.77 32.75 29.81
CA GLY A 688 5.32 33.31 31.07
C GLY A 688 5.80 32.51 32.25
N GLU A 689 5.88 33.16 33.41
CA GLU A 689 6.15 32.52 34.70
C GLU A 689 5.43 33.27 35.79
N ASP A 690 4.89 32.56 36.77
CA ASP A 690 4.28 33.13 37.95
C ASP A 690 4.72 32.40 39.24
N GLU A 691 4.80 33.11 40.37
CA GLU A 691 5.05 32.54 41.67
C GLU A 691 3.73 32.00 42.25
N ILE A 692 3.56 30.69 42.24
CA ILE A 692 2.36 30.01 42.72
C ILE A 692 2.30 29.80 44.23
N ALA A 693 3.47 29.82 44.90
CA ALA A 693 3.64 29.80 46.34
C ALA A 693 5.03 30.35 46.65
N ARG A 694 5.29 30.81 47.91
CA ARG A 694 6.57 31.42 48.28
C ARG A 694 7.77 30.55 47.88
N GLY A 695 8.58 31.07 46.95
CA GLY A 695 9.74 30.38 46.37
C GLY A 695 9.43 29.26 45.40
N TRP A 696 8.16 29.05 45.00
CA TRP A 696 7.74 28.08 44.02
C TRP A 696 7.17 28.78 42.78
N PHE A 697 7.74 28.49 41.65
CA PHE A 697 7.39 29.11 40.38
C PHE A 697 6.92 28.06 39.37
N LEU A 698 5.88 28.41 38.63
CA LEU A 698 5.39 27.66 37.47
C LEU A 698 5.50 28.55 36.25
N GLY A 699 6.10 28.03 35.19
CA GLY A 699 6.23 28.75 33.91
C GLY A 699 6.00 27.86 32.74
N GLY A 700 5.87 28.48 31.57
CA GLY A 700 5.73 27.81 30.31
C GLY A 700 6.21 28.66 29.15
N GLU A 701 6.49 27.99 28.05
CA GLU A 701 6.84 28.63 26.77
C GLU A 701 6.25 27.84 25.60
N ALA A 702 5.83 28.57 24.58
CA ALA A 702 5.49 28.03 23.26
C ALA A 702 6.34 28.73 22.21
N GLU A 703 7.00 27.99 21.34
CA GLU A 703 7.78 28.51 20.24
C GLU A 703 7.40 27.88 18.92
N LEU A 704 7.44 28.69 17.90
CA LEU A 704 7.25 28.33 16.50
C LEU A 704 8.49 28.73 15.71
N GLN A 705 9.10 27.79 14.99
CA GLN A 705 10.14 28.03 13.99
C GLN A 705 9.58 27.68 12.62
N LEU A 706 9.69 28.60 11.67
CA LEU A 706 9.17 28.47 10.30
C LEU A 706 10.30 28.69 9.30
N GLY A 707 10.63 27.65 8.57
CA GLY A 707 11.43 27.69 7.35
C GLY A 707 10.56 27.77 6.12
N GLU A 708 11.13 27.59 4.95
CA GLU A 708 10.43 27.47 3.67
C GLU A 708 9.64 26.15 3.59
N ASN A 709 10.27 25.06 4.02
CA ASN A 709 9.72 23.70 3.98
C ASN A 709 9.71 23.01 5.36
N ASP A 710 10.53 23.48 6.28
CA ASP A 710 10.67 22.93 7.63
C ASP A 710 9.81 23.71 8.62
N LYS A 711 9.21 23.02 9.54
CA LYS A 711 8.41 23.62 10.61
C LYS A 711 8.67 22.90 11.94
N ASP A 712 8.89 23.66 13.01
CA ASP A 712 9.00 23.14 14.37
C ASP A 712 8.12 23.93 15.33
N VAL A 713 7.43 23.21 16.20
CA VAL A 713 6.64 23.78 17.31
C VAL A 713 7.13 23.14 18.60
N THR A 714 7.53 23.96 19.54
CA THR A 714 7.97 23.52 20.87
C THR A 714 7.08 24.13 21.94
N ALA A 715 6.62 23.31 22.88
CA ALA A 715 5.91 23.75 24.07
C ALA A 715 6.60 23.22 25.32
N SER A 716 6.72 24.02 26.37
CA SER A 716 7.33 23.60 27.60
C SER A 716 6.57 24.04 28.84
N VAL A 717 6.70 23.27 29.92
CA VAL A 717 6.24 23.61 31.27
C VAL A 717 7.42 23.49 32.22
N MET A 718 7.68 24.53 32.94
CA MET A 718 8.78 24.60 33.88
C MET A 718 8.30 24.76 35.33
N PHE A 719 8.91 24.01 36.19
CA PHE A 719 8.74 24.10 37.64
C PHE A 719 10.07 24.45 38.28
N ARG A 720 10.04 25.43 39.20
CA ARG A 720 11.25 25.96 39.83
C ARG A 720 11.05 26.21 41.32
N ARG A 721 12.04 25.86 42.12
CA ARG A 721 12.10 26.20 43.54
C ARG A 721 13.37 26.99 43.87
N VAL A 722 13.18 28.03 44.63
CA VAL A 722 14.24 28.92 45.16
C VAL A 722 14.26 28.80 46.67
N TRP A 723 15.46 28.63 47.30
CA TRP A 723 15.63 28.58 48.75
C TRP A 723 17.00 29.09 49.19
#